data_3ef2e692b929f5a5c8614fa500e4314e
#
_entry.id   3ef2e692b929f5a5c8614fa500e4314e
#
_cell.length_a   1.000
_cell.length_b   1.000
_cell.length_c   1.000
_cell.angle_alpha   90.00
_cell.angle_beta   90.00
_cell.angle_gamma   90.00
#
_symmetry.space_group_name_H-M   'P 1'
#
loop_
_entity.id
_entity.type
_entity.pdbx_description
1 polymer ?
#
loop_
_entity_poly.entity_id
_entity_poly.type
_entity_poly.pdbx_seq_one_letter_code
_entity_poly.pdbx_strand_id
1 'polypeptide(L)'
;MSVFDTKTLETLEFPKVINQLISFASSQTTKRKIKQLKPSADIDQIKSSQNETEDGVVLLERKDGIPIAVFEDVQAHLKRLEIGASLNGEEVAQVGRLLKIARDIIRYFENIREEGDIQLKQLNSTSDHLDALPEILKEIERTVDEGGYVLDSASPALRQVRGQIQSAQASIRQVLNGIVKGKDAKYLTDTLITMRNDRFVLPVKAENRKQFGGVVHDQSSSGQTIYVEPQRVVDLNNRLRQLTIDAQKEEERVLSEISFKLAQNTKVIEKNQVLLTHLDFISAKAKYARSIGAVRPQVSLDNYVDLHQARHPLLDTETVVPNDITIGEDYEAVIVTGPNTGGKTIVLKTLGLLQIMGQAGLQIPAESPSTIGVFDNVYADIGDEQSIEQSLSTFSSHMTNIIRILERLTDKSLVLIDELGSGTDPQEGAALAIAIMEYIRRKEAWAVASSHYPELKAYGYQQEKTVNASMAFDVDTLSPTFKLQIGIPGRSNALEISRRLGLPEEIIQRSKELIGDASQSVEDMITDLDFQRQRSAEEREHYQEQYIEAYKLRRQLEAAYDDLNQKRDQLLEEARKKANQEIEKAQEDAEKIISDIRAKQLNLGQSVVKEHELIDAQTQLDRLRTAEEKELLSKNKHIKKAVKEEGLQEGDQVHVASLGQQGTLLEKSGKKAWMVQLGSMKMKVDGSSLERIAGSSSEKKEEQVISHRTSRPNVKTQVDIRGERYETGVDQVSQYLDAALLNNYETVTIIHGHGTGALREGVHKLLKRHPQVESFELAPANQGGTGATIVHLKSS
;
A
#
# COMPACT_ATOMS: atom_id res chain seq x y z
N MET A 1 -19.92 -13.99 -18.44
CA MET A 1 -20.32 -12.72 -19.08
C MET A 1 -20.15 -11.62 -18.05
N SER A 2 -19.67 -10.42 -18.40
CA SER A 2 -19.56 -9.34 -17.41
C SER A 2 -20.97 -8.91 -17.01
N VAL A 3 -21.27 -9.02 -15.74
CA VAL A 3 -22.58 -8.67 -15.17
C VAL A 3 -22.80 -7.15 -15.21
N PHE A 4 -21.74 -6.34 -15.16
CA PHE A 4 -21.82 -4.88 -15.11
C PHE A 4 -21.74 -4.23 -16.49
N ASP A 5 -22.65 -3.26 -16.71
CA ASP A 5 -22.76 -2.52 -17.97
C ASP A 5 -21.59 -1.53 -18.14
N THR A 6 -20.99 -1.53 -19.34
CA THR A 6 -19.86 -0.63 -19.65
C THR A 6 -20.25 0.85 -19.51
N LYS A 7 -21.47 1.21 -19.94
CA LYS A 7 -21.97 2.60 -19.83
C LYS A 7 -22.01 3.06 -18.37
N THR A 8 -22.47 2.20 -17.46
CA THR A 8 -22.47 2.49 -16.01
C THR A 8 -21.06 2.71 -15.47
N LEU A 9 -20.11 1.84 -15.86
CA LEU A 9 -18.71 2.01 -15.42
C LEU A 9 -18.11 3.33 -15.90
N GLU A 10 -18.43 3.76 -17.12
CA GLU A 10 -17.99 5.05 -17.67
C GLU A 10 -18.65 6.24 -16.95
N THR A 11 -19.98 6.19 -16.75
CA THR A 11 -20.75 7.22 -16.04
C THR A 11 -20.24 7.42 -14.61
N LEU A 12 -19.89 6.33 -13.91
CA LEU A 12 -19.33 6.35 -12.55
C LEU A 12 -17.81 6.57 -12.54
N GLU A 13 -17.20 6.83 -13.68
CA GLU A 13 -15.76 7.15 -13.82
C GLU A 13 -14.80 6.05 -13.35
N PHE A 14 -15.24 4.79 -13.27
CA PHE A 14 -14.40 3.66 -12.88
C PHE A 14 -13.15 3.50 -13.77
N PRO A 15 -13.18 3.74 -15.11
CA PRO A 15 -11.97 3.73 -15.92
C PRO A 15 -10.89 4.74 -15.48
N LYS A 16 -11.25 5.86 -14.84
CA LYS A 16 -10.28 6.81 -14.29
C LYS A 16 -9.57 6.21 -13.05
N VAL A 17 -10.32 5.49 -12.20
CA VAL A 17 -9.75 4.74 -11.07
C VAL A 17 -8.78 3.66 -11.57
N ILE A 18 -9.16 2.92 -12.61
CA ILE A 18 -8.30 1.93 -13.27
C ILE A 18 -7.00 2.58 -13.80
N ASN A 19 -7.08 3.76 -14.41
CA ASN A 19 -5.90 4.48 -14.90
C ASN A 19 -4.97 4.94 -13.76
N GLN A 20 -5.53 5.37 -12.63
CA GLN A 20 -4.72 5.67 -11.45
C GLN A 20 -4.06 4.40 -10.90
N LEU A 21 -4.79 3.30 -10.78
CA LEU A 21 -4.26 2.02 -10.31
C LEU A 21 -3.11 1.50 -11.19
N ILE A 22 -3.19 1.67 -12.52
CA ILE A 22 -2.14 1.30 -13.48
C ILE A 22 -0.80 1.97 -13.15
N SER A 23 -0.79 3.19 -12.62
CA SER A 23 0.44 3.92 -12.28
C SER A 23 1.25 3.24 -11.16
N PHE A 24 0.62 2.42 -10.33
CA PHE A 24 1.26 1.68 -9.24
C PHE A 24 1.78 0.29 -9.65
N ALA A 25 1.45 -0.18 -10.84
CA ALA A 25 1.90 -1.48 -11.35
C ALA A 25 3.32 -1.42 -11.89
N SER A 26 4.15 -2.38 -11.51
CA SER A 26 5.55 -2.46 -11.92
C SER A 26 5.72 -3.03 -13.33
N SER A 27 4.99 -4.10 -13.69
CA SER A 27 5.14 -4.81 -14.95
C SER A 27 4.06 -4.49 -15.98
N GLN A 28 4.36 -4.70 -17.27
CA GLN A 28 3.38 -4.52 -18.36
C GLN A 28 2.27 -5.58 -18.33
N THR A 29 2.57 -6.79 -17.85
CA THR A 29 1.59 -7.86 -17.68
C THR A 29 0.56 -7.47 -16.62
N THR A 30 0.99 -6.87 -15.51
CA THR A 30 0.11 -6.34 -14.47
C THR A 30 -0.75 -5.19 -14.97
N LYS A 31 -0.19 -4.26 -15.73
CA LYS A 31 -0.96 -3.16 -16.34
C LYS A 31 -2.08 -3.69 -17.26
N ARG A 32 -1.82 -4.76 -18.01
CA ARG A 32 -2.84 -5.45 -18.82
C ARG A 32 -3.91 -6.12 -17.95
N LYS A 33 -3.50 -6.77 -16.84
CA LYS A 33 -4.43 -7.39 -15.88
C LYS A 33 -5.34 -6.33 -15.23
N ILE A 34 -4.79 -5.19 -14.83
CA ILE A 34 -5.56 -4.07 -14.23
C ILE A 34 -6.60 -3.53 -15.21
N LYS A 35 -6.25 -3.37 -16.50
CA LYS A 35 -7.21 -2.93 -17.53
C LYS A 35 -8.40 -3.87 -17.70
N GLN A 36 -8.26 -5.13 -17.32
CA GLN A 36 -9.31 -6.15 -17.39
C GLN A 36 -10.09 -6.29 -16.09
N LEU A 37 -9.74 -5.51 -15.04
CA LEU A 37 -10.41 -5.56 -13.75
C LEU A 37 -11.88 -5.15 -13.91
N LYS A 38 -12.77 -6.01 -13.41
CA LYS A 38 -14.22 -5.79 -13.41
C LYS A 38 -14.78 -6.12 -12.03
N PRO A 39 -15.85 -5.45 -11.60
CA PRO A 39 -16.55 -5.83 -10.39
C PRO A 39 -17.18 -7.22 -10.55
N SER A 40 -17.30 -7.95 -9.45
CA SER A 40 -17.94 -9.27 -9.38
C SER A 40 -19.24 -9.20 -8.58
N ALA A 41 -20.20 -10.08 -8.90
CA ALA A 41 -21.38 -10.32 -8.09
C ALA A 41 -21.25 -11.60 -7.23
N ASP A 42 -20.12 -12.29 -7.31
CA ASP A 42 -19.82 -13.46 -6.50
C ASP A 42 -19.17 -13.04 -5.19
N ILE A 43 -19.86 -13.30 -4.07
CA ILE A 43 -19.41 -12.90 -2.73
C ILE A 43 -18.09 -13.54 -2.34
N ASP A 44 -17.84 -14.80 -2.70
CA ASP A 44 -16.62 -15.50 -2.33
C ASP A 44 -15.44 -14.90 -3.09
N GLN A 45 -15.64 -14.57 -4.37
CA GLN A 45 -14.65 -13.87 -5.17
C GLN A 45 -14.37 -12.46 -4.62
N ILE A 46 -15.41 -11.72 -4.22
CA ILE A 46 -15.26 -10.39 -3.63
C ILE A 46 -14.46 -10.47 -2.32
N LYS A 47 -14.87 -11.36 -1.40
CA LYS A 47 -14.20 -11.56 -0.11
C LYS A 47 -12.74 -12.01 -0.27
N SER A 48 -12.49 -12.94 -1.20
CA SER A 48 -11.14 -13.39 -1.53
C SER A 48 -10.28 -12.23 -2.02
N SER A 49 -10.78 -11.46 -2.98
CA SER A 49 -10.05 -10.32 -3.55
C SER A 49 -9.83 -9.18 -2.54
N GLN A 50 -10.78 -8.96 -1.62
CA GLN A 50 -10.62 -8.01 -0.50
C GLN A 50 -9.58 -8.51 0.51
N ASN A 51 -9.56 -9.82 0.81
CA ASN A 51 -8.55 -10.41 1.70
C ASN A 51 -7.14 -10.27 1.12
N GLU A 52 -6.98 -10.56 -0.19
CA GLU A 52 -5.69 -10.39 -0.87
C GLU A 52 -5.21 -8.93 -0.83
N THR A 53 -6.12 -7.98 -1.05
CA THR A 53 -5.79 -6.54 -1.00
C THR A 53 -5.40 -6.13 0.41
N GLU A 54 -6.12 -6.61 1.42
CA GLU A 54 -5.81 -6.35 2.84
C GLU A 54 -4.45 -6.92 3.23
N ASP A 55 -4.13 -8.15 2.83
CA ASP A 55 -2.81 -8.73 3.04
C ASP A 55 -1.71 -7.85 2.42
N GLY A 56 -1.97 -7.33 1.20
CA GLY A 56 -1.05 -6.40 0.53
C GLY A 56 -0.87 -5.08 1.29
N VAL A 57 -1.94 -4.53 1.88
CA VAL A 57 -1.90 -3.31 2.71
C VAL A 57 -1.12 -3.56 4.00
N VAL A 58 -1.39 -4.66 4.69
CA VAL A 58 -0.66 -5.06 5.91
C VAL A 58 0.84 -5.20 5.63
N LEU A 59 1.20 -5.83 4.50
CA LEU A 59 2.61 -5.95 4.09
C LEU A 59 3.21 -4.57 3.76
N LEU A 60 2.45 -3.68 3.14
CA LEU A 60 2.91 -2.33 2.80
C LEU A 60 3.14 -1.47 4.05
N GLU A 61 2.34 -1.63 5.10
CA GLU A 61 2.47 -0.89 6.35
C GLU A 61 3.59 -1.41 7.25
N ARG A 62 3.78 -2.74 7.30
CA ARG A 62 4.71 -3.38 8.25
C ARG A 62 6.08 -3.75 7.67
N LYS A 63 6.16 -3.94 6.35
CA LYS A 63 7.36 -4.46 5.65
C LYS A 63 7.69 -3.71 4.37
N ASP A 64 7.23 -2.46 4.20
CA ASP A 64 7.40 -1.64 3.00
C ASP A 64 6.84 -2.26 1.71
N GLY A 65 5.97 -3.27 1.84
CA GLY A 65 5.28 -3.94 0.74
C GLY A 65 5.99 -5.17 0.19
N ILE A 66 5.40 -5.73 -0.87
CA ILE A 66 5.96 -6.91 -1.56
C ILE A 66 7.09 -6.43 -2.48
N PRO A 67 8.32 -6.95 -2.36
CA PRO A 67 9.50 -6.47 -3.11
C PRO A 67 9.53 -7.01 -4.54
N ILE A 68 8.58 -6.61 -5.39
CA ILE A 68 8.51 -7.06 -6.78
C ILE A 68 9.25 -6.07 -7.69
N ALA A 69 10.35 -6.54 -8.27
CA ALA A 69 11.06 -5.80 -9.30
C ALA A 69 10.33 -5.87 -10.65
N VAL A 70 10.66 -4.96 -11.55
CA VAL A 70 10.13 -4.96 -12.92
C VAL A 70 10.59 -6.21 -13.66
N PHE A 71 9.67 -6.90 -14.33
CA PHE A 71 9.95 -8.04 -15.19
C PHE A 71 9.18 -7.93 -16.50
N GLU A 72 9.73 -8.57 -17.51
CA GLU A 72 9.19 -8.62 -18.87
C GLU A 72 8.21 -9.78 -19.04
N ASP A 73 7.40 -9.69 -20.08
CA ASP A 73 6.49 -10.76 -20.48
C ASP A 73 7.27 -11.82 -21.29
N VAL A 74 7.51 -12.96 -20.66
CA VAL A 74 8.27 -14.06 -21.28
C VAL A 74 7.40 -15.05 -22.05
N GLN A 75 6.10 -14.82 -22.16
CA GLN A 75 5.18 -15.78 -22.81
C GLN A 75 5.54 -16.07 -24.26
N ALA A 76 6.02 -15.06 -25.01
CA ALA A 76 6.47 -15.26 -26.39
C ALA A 76 7.72 -16.15 -26.45
N HIS A 77 8.63 -16.01 -25.47
CA HIS A 77 9.84 -16.81 -25.37
C HIS A 77 9.51 -18.27 -25.07
N LEU A 78 8.56 -18.51 -24.13
CA LEU A 78 8.11 -19.86 -23.77
C LEU A 78 7.47 -20.57 -24.96
N LYS A 79 6.64 -19.90 -25.75
CA LYS A 79 6.07 -20.47 -26.99
C LYS A 79 7.13 -20.85 -28.01
N ARG A 80 8.20 -20.06 -28.14
CA ARG A 80 9.33 -20.39 -29.01
C ARG A 80 10.09 -21.61 -28.50
N LEU A 81 10.31 -21.73 -27.21
CA LEU A 81 10.94 -22.92 -26.61
C LEU A 81 10.11 -24.18 -26.83
N GLU A 82 8.80 -24.13 -26.77
CA GLU A 82 7.89 -25.27 -26.98
C GLU A 82 7.99 -25.84 -28.41
N ILE A 83 8.30 -24.99 -29.40
CA ILE A 83 8.52 -25.42 -30.77
C ILE A 83 10.00 -25.78 -31.09
N GLY A 84 10.87 -25.82 -30.05
CA GLY A 84 12.26 -26.20 -30.16
C GLY A 84 13.18 -25.09 -30.65
N ALA A 85 12.76 -23.84 -30.66
CA ALA A 85 13.64 -22.71 -31.02
C ALA A 85 14.51 -22.29 -29.83
N SER A 86 15.74 -21.89 -30.08
CA SER A 86 16.64 -21.34 -29.07
C SER A 86 16.31 -19.87 -28.77
N LEU A 87 16.55 -19.45 -27.54
CA LEU A 87 16.51 -18.06 -27.10
C LEU A 87 17.88 -17.40 -27.32
N ASN A 88 17.86 -16.10 -27.55
CA ASN A 88 19.08 -15.29 -27.50
C ASN A 88 19.44 -14.94 -26.05
N GLY A 89 20.61 -14.32 -25.86
CA GLY A 89 21.13 -14.02 -24.52
C GLY A 89 20.22 -13.08 -23.71
N GLU A 90 19.64 -12.07 -24.36
CA GLU A 90 18.72 -11.13 -23.72
C GLU A 90 17.42 -11.82 -23.26
N GLU A 91 16.86 -12.68 -24.09
CA GLU A 91 15.65 -13.46 -23.76
C GLU A 91 15.91 -14.44 -22.60
N VAL A 92 17.11 -15.07 -22.57
CA VAL A 92 17.53 -15.92 -21.45
C VAL A 92 17.67 -15.09 -20.16
N ALA A 93 18.28 -13.89 -20.25
CA ALA A 93 18.39 -12.99 -19.11
C ALA A 93 17.02 -12.53 -18.58
N GLN A 94 16.04 -12.29 -19.46
CA GLN A 94 14.67 -11.94 -19.07
C GLN A 94 14.00 -13.07 -18.29
N VAL A 95 14.14 -14.33 -18.74
CA VAL A 95 13.68 -15.50 -17.99
C VAL A 95 14.43 -15.62 -16.64
N GLY A 96 15.73 -15.39 -16.65
CA GLY A 96 16.57 -15.38 -15.44
C GLY A 96 16.09 -14.34 -14.41
N ARG A 97 15.76 -13.12 -14.84
CA ARG A 97 15.16 -12.09 -13.96
C ARG A 97 13.86 -12.53 -13.34
N LEU A 98 12.97 -13.15 -14.14
CA LEU A 98 11.71 -13.68 -13.62
C LEU A 98 11.93 -14.72 -12.51
N LEU A 99 12.84 -15.67 -12.72
CA LEU A 99 13.18 -16.72 -11.74
C LEU A 99 13.88 -16.14 -10.49
N LYS A 100 14.73 -15.13 -10.67
CA LYS A 100 15.38 -14.40 -9.57
C LYS A 100 14.34 -13.72 -8.68
N ILE A 101 13.37 -13.00 -9.30
CA ILE A 101 12.27 -12.38 -8.56
C ILE A 101 11.43 -13.44 -7.85
N ALA A 102 11.12 -14.57 -8.49
CA ALA A 102 10.40 -15.67 -7.83
C ALA A 102 11.15 -16.18 -6.60
N ARG A 103 12.47 -16.40 -6.69
CA ARG A 103 13.33 -16.78 -5.56
C ARG A 103 13.28 -15.76 -4.42
N ASP A 104 13.40 -14.49 -4.76
CA ASP A 104 13.46 -13.42 -3.76
C ASP A 104 12.09 -13.23 -3.07
N ILE A 105 10.99 -13.41 -3.79
CA ILE A 105 9.63 -13.43 -3.24
C ILE A 105 9.40 -14.66 -2.34
N ILE A 106 9.85 -15.85 -2.72
CA ILE A 106 9.77 -17.05 -1.87
C ILE A 106 10.46 -16.77 -0.54
N ARG A 107 11.71 -16.28 -0.56
CA ARG A 107 12.47 -15.94 0.66
C ARG A 107 11.77 -14.86 1.50
N TYR A 108 11.18 -13.86 0.86
CA TYR A 108 10.45 -12.81 1.56
C TYR A 108 9.28 -13.38 2.37
N PHE A 109 8.47 -14.27 1.78
CA PHE A 109 7.36 -14.90 2.50
C PHE A 109 7.80 -15.95 3.51
N GLU A 110 8.92 -16.64 3.30
CA GLU A 110 9.54 -17.53 4.30
C GLU A 110 9.96 -16.73 5.53
N ASN A 111 10.64 -15.61 5.36
CA ASN A 111 11.03 -14.73 6.47
C ASN A 111 9.83 -14.23 7.27
N ILE A 112 8.73 -13.81 6.59
CA ILE A 112 7.49 -13.39 7.26
C ILE A 112 6.90 -14.53 8.10
N ARG A 113 6.93 -15.77 7.60
CA ARG A 113 6.45 -16.95 8.33
C ARG A 113 7.31 -17.28 9.53
N GLU A 114 8.64 -17.17 9.40
CA GLU A 114 9.59 -17.43 10.49
C GLU A 114 9.49 -16.38 11.60
N GLU A 115 9.31 -15.11 11.25
CA GLU A 115 9.11 -14.03 12.22
C GLU A 115 7.78 -14.16 12.97
N GLY A 116 6.72 -14.65 12.31
CA GLY A 116 5.41 -14.95 12.91
C GLY A 116 4.62 -13.74 13.41
N ASP A 117 5.06 -12.51 13.10
CA ASP A 117 4.48 -11.25 13.55
C ASP A 117 3.32 -10.77 12.67
N ILE A 118 3.17 -11.34 11.46
CA ILE A 118 2.15 -10.98 10.48
C ILE A 118 1.31 -12.21 10.10
N GLN A 119 0.00 -12.13 10.35
CA GLN A 119 -0.94 -13.14 9.88
C GLN A 119 -1.57 -12.71 8.57
N LEU A 120 -1.20 -13.36 7.48
CA LEU A 120 -1.79 -13.16 6.16
C LEU A 120 -2.96 -14.12 5.95
N LYS A 121 -4.06 -13.60 5.39
CA LYS A 121 -5.30 -14.36 5.19
C LYS A 121 -5.22 -15.28 3.97
N GLN A 122 -4.50 -14.88 2.92
CA GLN A 122 -4.53 -15.56 1.63
C GLN A 122 -3.18 -15.60 0.90
N LEU A 123 -2.30 -14.61 1.05
CA LEU A 123 -1.07 -14.51 0.26
C LEU A 123 -0.02 -15.59 0.58
N ASN A 124 -0.05 -16.17 1.78
CA ASN A 124 0.85 -17.29 2.11
C ASN A 124 0.67 -18.48 1.14
N SER A 125 -0.57 -18.84 0.80
CA SER A 125 -0.84 -19.93 -0.14
C SER A 125 -0.42 -19.60 -1.58
N THR A 126 -0.43 -18.32 -1.96
CA THR A 126 0.00 -17.89 -3.30
C THR A 126 1.50 -18.06 -3.48
N SER A 127 2.30 -17.70 -2.46
CA SER A 127 3.76 -17.85 -2.49
C SER A 127 4.23 -19.30 -2.56
N ASP A 128 3.51 -20.23 -1.93
CA ASP A 128 3.84 -21.66 -1.90
C ASP A 128 3.77 -22.33 -3.29
N HIS A 129 3.15 -21.67 -4.26
CA HIS A 129 3.03 -22.15 -5.62
C HIS A 129 4.13 -21.64 -6.56
N LEU A 130 5.02 -20.75 -6.10
CA LEU A 130 6.19 -20.31 -6.85
C LEU A 130 7.30 -21.37 -6.79
N ASP A 131 8.03 -21.51 -7.87
CA ASP A 131 9.21 -22.36 -7.96
C ASP A 131 10.33 -21.62 -8.67
N ALA A 132 11.36 -21.28 -7.97
CA ALA A 132 12.48 -20.49 -8.47
C ALA A 132 13.41 -21.27 -9.43
N LEU A 133 13.23 -22.57 -9.60
CA LEU A 133 14.10 -23.45 -10.39
C LEU A 133 15.59 -23.18 -10.10
N PRO A 134 16.08 -23.37 -8.87
CA PRO A 134 17.37 -22.85 -8.40
C PRO A 134 18.57 -23.31 -9.22
N GLU A 135 18.54 -24.55 -9.70
CA GLU A 135 19.62 -25.09 -10.55
C GLU A 135 19.66 -24.41 -11.92
N ILE A 136 18.50 -24.17 -12.52
CA ILE A 136 18.40 -23.48 -13.81
C ILE A 136 18.78 -22.00 -13.64
N LEU A 137 18.30 -21.35 -12.59
CA LEU A 137 18.64 -19.96 -12.29
C LEU A 137 20.16 -19.79 -12.13
N LYS A 138 20.83 -20.66 -11.37
CA LYS A 138 22.27 -20.65 -11.19
C LYS A 138 23.02 -20.86 -12.51
N GLU A 139 22.47 -21.68 -13.37
CA GLU A 139 23.06 -21.89 -14.70
C GLU A 139 22.86 -20.66 -15.60
N ILE A 140 21.71 -20.01 -15.57
CA ILE A 140 21.48 -18.75 -16.28
C ILE A 140 22.48 -17.68 -15.80
N GLU A 141 22.58 -17.47 -14.48
CA GLU A 141 23.50 -16.49 -13.87
C GLU A 141 24.97 -16.73 -14.22
N ARG A 142 25.34 -18.00 -14.48
CA ARG A 142 26.66 -18.36 -14.96
C ARG A 142 26.83 -18.13 -16.46
N THR A 143 25.74 -18.18 -17.24
CA THR A 143 25.75 -18.17 -18.70
C THR A 143 25.64 -16.77 -19.27
N VAL A 144 24.74 -15.93 -18.73
CA VAL A 144 24.51 -14.57 -19.24
C VAL A 144 24.49 -13.56 -18.09
N ASP A 145 24.87 -12.32 -18.39
CA ASP A 145 24.68 -11.18 -17.49
C ASP A 145 23.25 -10.61 -17.59
N GLU A 146 22.95 -9.57 -16.82
CA GLU A 146 21.63 -8.92 -16.80
C GLU A 146 21.26 -8.26 -18.15
N GLY A 147 22.23 -7.92 -18.99
CA GLY A 147 22.02 -7.38 -20.33
C GLY A 147 21.93 -8.45 -21.43
N GLY A 148 22.13 -9.72 -21.10
CA GLY A 148 22.08 -10.84 -22.03
C GLY A 148 23.41 -11.12 -22.74
N TYR A 149 24.51 -10.51 -22.28
CA TYR A 149 25.83 -10.86 -22.78
C TYR A 149 26.26 -12.22 -22.25
N VAL A 150 26.68 -13.11 -23.14
CA VAL A 150 27.16 -14.44 -22.75
C VAL A 150 28.53 -14.34 -22.07
N LEU A 151 28.56 -14.77 -20.80
CA LEU A 151 29.74 -14.65 -19.94
C LEU A 151 30.85 -15.67 -20.29
N ASP A 152 32.11 -15.35 -20.00
CA ASP A 152 33.21 -16.29 -20.12
C ASP A 152 33.10 -17.50 -19.19
N SER A 153 32.30 -17.40 -18.14
CA SER A 153 31.94 -18.49 -17.24
C SER A 153 30.98 -19.51 -17.86
N ALA A 154 30.31 -19.16 -18.95
CA ALA A 154 29.34 -20.01 -19.63
C ALA A 154 29.93 -21.34 -20.10
N SER A 155 31.10 -21.29 -20.69
CA SER A 155 31.82 -22.52 -21.02
C SER A 155 33.35 -22.33 -20.97
N PRO A 156 34.13 -23.40 -20.65
CA PRO A 156 35.60 -23.37 -20.76
C PRO A 156 36.08 -23.05 -22.16
N ALA A 157 35.39 -23.56 -23.22
CA ALA A 157 35.73 -23.32 -24.61
C ALA A 157 35.56 -21.85 -24.97
N LEU A 158 34.47 -21.18 -24.59
CA LEU A 158 34.23 -19.76 -24.83
C LEU A 158 35.33 -18.90 -24.20
N ARG A 159 35.63 -19.18 -22.92
CA ARG A 159 36.74 -18.49 -22.23
C ARG A 159 38.06 -18.62 -22.95
N GLN A 160 38.36 -19.82 -23.40
CA GLN A 160 39.62 -20.08 -24.15
C GLN A 160 39.65 -19.32 -25.49
N VAL A 161 38.58 -19.38 -26.28
CA VAL A 161 38.51 -18.70 -27.56
C VAL A 161 38.54 -17.18 -27.40
N ARG A 162 37.85 -16.60 -26.45
CA ARG A 162 37.89 -15.14 -26.17
C ARG A 162 39.28 -14.70 -25.69
N GLY A 163 39.96 -15.52 -24.89
CA GLY A 163 41.37 -15.29 -24.53
C GLY A 163 42.28 -15.31 -25.73
N GLN A 164 42.05 -16.22 -26.68
CA GLN A 164 42.80 -16.25 -27.96
C GLN A 164 42.49 -15.03 -28.86
N ILE A 165 41.22 -14.56 -28.87
CA ILE A 165 40.84 -13.31 -29.57
C ILE A 165 41.63 -12.12 -29.02
N GLN A 166 41.67 -11.94 -27.69
CA GLN A 166 42.43 -10.87 -27.04
C GLN A 166 43.92 -10.95 -27.39
N SER A 167 44.49 -12.15 -27.36
CA SER A 167 45.88 -12.39 -27.72
C SER A 167 46.17 -12.09 -29.20
N ALA A 168 45.26 -12.49 -30.10
CA ALA A 168 45.37 -12.18 -31.54
C ALA A 168 45.28 -10.68 -31.83
N GLN A 169 44.34 -9.99 -31.18
CA GLN A 169 44.22 -8.54 -31.28
C GLN A 169 45.45 -7.80 -30.75
N ALA A 170 46.00 -8.23 -29.63
CA ALA A 170 47.24 -7.68 -29.08
C ALA A 170 48.41 -7.86 -30.06
N SER A 171 48.54 -9.06 -30.67
CA SER A 171 49.57 -9.36 -31.68
C SER A 171 49.43 -8.50 -32.94
N ILE A 172 48.21 -8.35 -33.45
CA ILE A 172 47.93 -7.45 -34.60
C ILE A 172 48.34 -6.02 -34.26
N ARG A 173 47.91 -5.52 -33.11
CA ARG A 173 48.24 -4.15 -32.65
C ARG A 173 49.74 -3.96 -32.48
N GLN A 174 50.47 -4.98 -32.00
CA GLN A 174 51.91 -4.93 -31.85
C GLN A 174 52.61 -4.80 -33.22
N VAL A 175 52.19 -5.62 -34.20
CA VAL A 175 52.73 -5.56 -35.55
C VAL A 175 52.43 -4.22 -36.23
N LEU A 176 51.17 -3.76 -36.14
CA LEU A 176 50.75 -2.48 -36.74
C LEU A 176 51.43 -1.27 -36.06
N ASN A 177 51.58 -1.29 -34.74
CA ASN A 177 52.33 -0.24 -34.01
C ASN A 177 53.82 -0.22 -34.42
N GLY A 178 54.40 -1.38 -34.71
CA GLY A 178 55.74 -1.49 -35.26
C GLY A 178 55.90 -0.81 -36.67
N ILE A 179 54.85 -0.87 -37.50
CA ILE A 179 54.78 -0.17 -38.77
C ILE A 179 54.56 1.34 -38.53
N VAL A 180 53.61 1.72 -37.69
CA VAL A 180 53.26 3.14 -37.38
C VAL A 180 54.47 3.90 -36.78
N LYS A 181 55.26 3.25 -35.95
CA LYS A 181 56.47 3.85 -35.30
C LYS A 181 57.75 3.62 -36.08
N GLY A 182 57.66 2.82 -37.11
CA GLY A 182 58.81 2.43 -37.91
C GLY A 182 59.12 3.38 -39.12
N LYS A 183 60.03 2.94 -39.97
CA LYS A 183 60.45 3.67 -41.19
C LYS A 183 59.32 3.87 -42.19
N ASP A 184 58.25 3.06 -42.10
CA ASP A 184 57.13 3.03 -43.03
C ASP A 184 56.05 4.08 -42.64
N ALA A 185 56.20 4.72 -41.51
CA ALA A 185 55.28 5.74 -41.04
C ALA A 185 55.06 6.93 -41.97
N LYS A 186 56.08 7.28 -42.74
CA LYS A 186 56.02 8.37 -43.75
C LYS A 186 55.01 8.15 -44.87
N TYR A 187 54.63 6.88 -45.10
CA TYR A 187 53.70 6.47 -46.16
C TYR A 187 52.26 6.44 -45.68
N LEU A 188 52.05 6.61 -44.41
CA LEU A 188 50.68 6.68 -43.78
C LEU A 188 50.09 8.09 -43.93
N THR A 189 48.79 8.15 -44.05
CA THR A 189 48.05 9.42 -43.99
C THR A 189 47.86 9.84 -42.53
N ASP A 190 47.65 8.85 -41.67
CA ASP A 190 47.50 9.03 -40.23
C ASP A 190 48.19 7.84 -39.50
N THR A 191 48.56 8.05 -38.24
CA THR A 191 49.20 7.04 -37.36
C THR A 191 48.21 6.19 -36.59
N LEU A 192 46.89 6.35 -36.86
CA LEU A 192 45.79 5.63 -36.15
C LEU A 192 45.59 4.25 -36.78
N ILE A 193 45.59 3.22 -35.92
CA ILE A 193 45.15 1.88 -36.32
C ILE A 193 43.62 1.87 -36.29
N THR A 194 42.97 1.56 -37.40
CA THR A 194 41.51 1.56 -37.54
C THR A 194 41.00 0.16 -37.91
N MET A 195 39.68 -0.01 -37.83
CA MET A 195 39.01 -1.21 -38.33
C MET A 195 38.18 -0.87 -39.56
N ARG A 196 38.22 -1.72 -40.58
CA ARG A 196 37.34 -1.71 -41.76
C ARG A 196 36.96 -3.15 -42.10
N ASN A 197 35.67 -3.39 -42.31
CA ASN A 197 35.15 -4.73 -42.59
C ASN A 197 35.67 -5.79 -41.60
N ASP A 198 35.62 -5.47 -40.28
CA ASP A 198 36.09 -6.32 -39.17
C ASP A 198 37.57 -6.71 -39.22
N ARG A 199 38.41 -5.88 -39.93
CA ARG A 199 39.83 -6.08 -40.02
C ARG A 199 40.61 -4.85 -39.54
N PHE A 200 41.69 -5.09 -38.88
CA PHE A 200 42.63 -4.02 -38.49
C PHE A 200 43.42 -3.58 -39.74
N VAL A 201 43.35 -2.30 -40.03
CA VAL A 201 43.93 -1.67 -41.21
C VAL A 201 44.69 -0.41 -40.83
N LEU A 202 45.57 0.04 -41.74
CA LEU A 202 46.26 1.31 -41.63
C LEU A 202 45.78 2.27 -42.75
N PRO A 203 45.61 3.55 -42.45
CA PRO A 203 45.32 4.58 -43.46
C PRO A 203 46.60 4.95 -44.20
N VAL A 204 46.71 4.53 -45.45
CA VAL A 204 47.88 4.68 -46.33
C VAL A 204 47.57 5.69 -47.41
N LYS A 205 48.55 6.50 -47.79
CA LYS A 205 48.45 7.36 -48.97
C LYS A 205 48.26 6.51 -50.21
N ALA A 206 47.29 6.82 -51.06
CA ALA A 206 46.92 5.97 -52.20
C ALA A 206 48.13 5.66 -53.15
N GLU A 207 49.06 6.61 -53.35
CA GLU A 207 50.27 6.49 -54.13
C GLU A 207 51.25 5.45 -53.55
N ASN A 208 51.22 5.21 -52.24
CA ASN A 208 52.17 4.35 -51.53
C ASN A 208 51.63 2.93 -51.22
N ARG A 209 50.51 2.53 -51.82
CA ARG A 209 49.90 1.21 -51.64
C ARG A 209 50.90 0.02 -51.77
N LYS A 210 51.80 0.07 -52.79
CA LYS A 210 52.70 -1.00 -53.06
C LYS A 210 53.74 -1.29 -51.96
N GLN A 211 53.93 -0.34 -51.04
CA GLN A 211 54.91 -0.47 -49.94
C GLN A 211 54.44 -1.42 -48.82
N PHE A 212 53.14 -1.56 -48.64
CA PHE A 212 52.59 -2.37 -47.55
C PHE A 212 52.16 -3.77 -48.01
N GLY A 213 51.98 -3.96 -49.34
CA GLY A 213 51.37 -5.20 -49.86
C GLY A 213 49.97 -5.40 -49.28
N GLY A 214 49.45 -6.62 -49.30
CA GLY A 214 48.19 -6.97 -48.62
C GLY A 214 46.93 -6.50 -49.36
N VAL A 215 45.87 -6.27 -48.62
CA VAL A 215 44.48 -6.06 -49.12
C VAL A 215 43.97 -4.65 -48.78
N VAL A 216 43.32 -4.01 -49.76
CA VAL A 216 42.64 -2.76 -49.58
C VAL A 216 41.17 -3.06 -49.18
N HIS A 217 40.72 -2.56 -48.06
CA HIS A 217 39.34 -2.80 -47.51
C HIS A 217 38.43 -1.62 -47.73
N ASP A 218 38.97 -0.41 -47.83
CA ASP A 218 38.18 0.82 -47.96
C ASP A 218 39.04 1.96 -48.53
N GLN A 219 38.40 3.05 -48.99
CA GLN A 219 39.10 4.30 -49.36
C GLN A 219 38.28 5.53 -48.88
N SER A 220 39.01 6.62 -48.66
CA SER A 220 38.36 7.91 -48.31
C SER A 220 37.56 8.44 -49.51
N SER A 221 36.55 9.30 -49.20
CA SER A 221 35.71 9.93 -50.24
C SER A 221 36.50 10.72 -51.28
N SER A 222 37.71 11.22 -50.95
CA SER A 222 38.62 11.92 -51.87
C SER A 222 39.53 10.96 -52.66
N GLY A 223 39.53 9.68 -52.35
CA GLY A 223 40.41 8.68 -52.92
C GLY A 223 41.91 8.83 -52.55
N GLN A 224 42.29 9.82 -51.77
CA GLN A 224 43.69 10.08 -51.38
C GLN A 224 44.22 9.15 -50.27
N THR A 225 43.30 8.63 -49.42
CA THR A 225 43.62 7.65 -48.35
C THR A 225 42.94 6.34 -48.63
N ILE A 226 43.72 5.27 -48.61
CA ILE A 226 43.23 3.89 -48.70
C ILE A 226 43.48 3.19 -47.36
N TYR A 227 42.51 2.38 -46.95
CA TYR A 227 42.62 1.58 -45.74
C TYR A 227 43.18 0.20 -46.13
N VAL A 228 44.43 -0.02 -45.81
CA VAL A 228 45.16 -1.23 -46.20
C VAL A 228 45.34 -2.14 -45.02
N GLU A 229 45.01 -3.40 -45.20
CA GLU A 229 45.49 -4.51 -44.38
C GLU A 229 46.86 -4.92 -44.83
N PRO A 230 47.96 -4.59 -44.12
CA PRO A 230 49.28 -4.96 -44.51
C PRO A 230 49.49 -6.46 -44.58
N GLN A 231 50.31 -6.95 -45.55
CA GLN A 231 50.53 -8.39 -45.72
C GLN A 231 50.99 -9.09 -44.45
N ARG A 232 51.70 -8.41 -43.55
CA ARG A 232 52.21 -8.93 -42.28
C ARG A 232 51.08 -9.27 -41.25
N VAL A 233 49.84 -8.73 -41.39
CA VAL A 233 48.78 -8.97 -40.51
C VAL A 233 47.57 -9.71 -41.10
N VAL A 234 47.63 -10.04 -42.40
CA VAL A 234 46.57 -10.76 -43.12
C VAL A 234 46.23 -12.11 -42.42
N ASP A 235 47.27 -12.90 -42.12
CA ASP A 235 47.02 -14.18 -41.42
C ASP A 235 46.52 -14.01 -40.00
N LEU A 236 47.00 -12.99 -39.31
CA LEU A 236 46.53 -12.67 -37.95
C LEU A 236 45.06 -12.19 -37.96
N ASN A 237 44.69 -11.32 -38.90
CA ASN A 237 43.28 -10.89 -39.07
C ASN A 237 42.41 -12.07 -39.54
N ASN A 238 42.89 -12.97 -40.40
CA ASN A 238 42.17 -14.20 -40.77
C ASN A 238 41.93 -15.08 -39.55
N ARG A 239 42.96 -15.28 -38.71
CA ARG A 239 42.86 -16.02 -37.47
C ARG A 239 41.87 -15.36 -36.47
N LEU A 240 41.96 -14.03 -36.30
CA LEU A 240 41.03 -13.28 -35.46
C LEU A 240 39.58 -13.49 -35.91
N ARG A 241 39.33 -13.37 -37.23
CA ARG A 241 38.01 -13.62 -37.81
C ARG A 241 37.52 -15.05 -37.55
N GLN A 242 38.39 -16.06 -37.73
CA GLN A 242 38.02 -17.45 -37.44
C GLN A 242 37.68 -17.63 -35.96
N LEU A 243 38.49 -17.08 -35.04
CA LEU A 243 38.22 -17.14 -33.61
C LEU A 243 36.93 -16.43 -33.24
N THR A 244 36.60 -15.32 -33.88
CA THR A 244 35.35 -14.60 -33.66
C THR A 244 34.14 -15.45 -34.07
N ILE A 245 34.23 -16.13 -35.22
CA ILE A 245 33.18 -17.08 -35.65
C ILE A 245 33.07 -18.27 -34.69
N ASP A 246 34.20 -18.78 -34.22
CA ASP A 246 34.23 -19.91 -33.29
C ASP A 246 33.62 -19.49 -31.93
N ALA A 247 33.89 -18.26 -31.46
CA ALA A 247 33.25 -17.70 -30.26
C ALA A 247 31.73 -17.56 -30.42
N GLN A 248 31.28 -17.04 -31.56
CA GLN A 248 29.86 -16.91 -31.85
C GLN A 248 29.15 -18.28 -31.91
N LYS A 249 29.76 -19.28 -32.55
CA LYS A 249 29.24 -20.66 -32.58
C LYS A 249 29.13 -21.26 -31.18
N GLU A 250 30.13 -21.01 -30.33
CA GLU A 250 30.14 -21.51 -28.99
C GLU A 250 29.09 -20.79 -28.13
N GLU A 251 28.86 -19.48 -28.32
CA GLU A 251 27.78 -18.73 -27.71
C GLU A 251 26.41 -19.30 -28.11
N GLU A 252 26.20 -19.55 -29.41
CA GLU A 252 24.99 -20.18 -29.95
C GLU A 252 24.75 -21.58 -29.34
N ARG A 253 25.83 -22.38 -29.20
CA ARG A 253 25.77 -23.72 -28.61
C ARG A 253 25.32 -23.63 -27.15
N VAL A 254 25.93 -22.75 -26.36
CA VAL A 254 25.63 -22.58 -24.95
C VAL A 254 24.18 -22.06 -24.74
N LEU A 255 23.78 -21.08 -25.58
CA LEU A 255 22.39 -20.58 -25.54
C LEU A 255 21.37 -21.66 -25.96
N SER A 256 21.73 -22.54 -26.87
CA SER A 256 20.87 -23.68 -27.23
C SER A 256 20.73 -24.69 -26.10
N GLU A 257 21.83 -25.01 -25.40
CA GLU A 257 21.81 -25.92 -24.26
C GLU A 257 20.92 -25.40 -23.10
N ILE A 258 21.06 -24.11 -22.74
CA ILE A 258 20.21 -23.52 -21.70
C ILE A 258 18.76 -23.42 -22.16
N SER A 259 18.52 -23.09 -23.44
CA SER A 259 17.19 -23.06 -24.04
C SER A 259 16.49 -24.43 -23.98
N PHE A 260 17.21 -25.51 -24.21
CA PHE A 260 16.70 -26.87 -24.10
C PHE A 260 16.25 -27.19 -22.66
N LYS A 261 17.02 -26.77 -21.63
CA LYS A 261 16.64 -26.95 -20.23
C LYS A 261 15.42 -26.09 -19.84
N LEU A 262 15.37 -24.85 -20.35
CA LEU A 262 14.21 -23.98 -20.16
C LEU A 262 12.96 -24.57 -20.80
N ALA A 263 13.07 -25.19 -21.99
CA ALA A 263 11.97 -25.83 -22.70
C ALA A 263 11.29 -26.94 -21.88
N GLN A 264 12.04 -27.66 -21.07
CA GLN A 264 11.48 -28.67 -20.15
C GLN A 264 10.68 -28.11 -18.99
N ASN A 265 10.82 -26.82 -18.71
CA ASN A 265 10.23 -26.14 -17.54
C ASN A 265 9.30 -24.98 -17.91
N THR A 266 8.85 -24.90 -19.17
CA THR A 266 8.00 -23.81 -19.68
C THR A 266 6.75 -23.59 -18.83
N LYS A 267 6.06 -24.66 -18.42
CA LYS A 267 4.85 -24.58 -17.58
C LYS A 267 5.12 -23.99 -16.20
N VAL A 268 6.26 -24.31 -15.59
CA VAL A 268 6.65 -23.77 -14.29
C VAL A 268 6.96 -22.27 -14.43
N ILE A 269 7.71 -21.90 -15.46
CA ILE A 269 8.05 -20.49 -15.72
C ILE A 269 6.80 -19.67 -16.05
N GLU A 270 5.87 -20.21 -16.84
CA GLU A 270 4.58 -19.57 -17.12
C GLU A 270 3.77 -19.38 -15.85
N LYS A 271 3.67 -20.41 -14.99
CA LYS A 271 3.00 -20.31 -13.67
C LYS A 271 3.62 -19.24 -12.80
N ASN A 272 4.95 -19.16 -12.74
CA ASN A 272 5.64 -18.10 -12.01
C ASN A 272 5.29 -16.71 -12.55
N GLN A 273 5.25 -16.51 -13.86
CA GLN A 273 4.86 -15.23 -14.46
C GLN A 273 3.43 -14.84 -14.06
N VAL A 274 2.49 -15.79 -14.08
CA VAL A 274 1.09 -15.55 -13.69
C VAL A 274 1.01 -15.15 -12.21
N LEU A 275 1.71 -15.87 -11.33
CA LEU A 275 1.72 -15.61 -9.89
C LEU A 275 2.41 -14.29 -9.54
N LEU A 276 3.56 -13.99 -10.14
CA LEU A 276 4.24 -12.71 -9.95
C LEU A 276 3.42 -11.53 -10.46
N THR A 277 2.73 -11.70 -11.62
CA THR A 277 1.77 -10.71 -12.12
C THR A 277 0.62 -10.50 -11.14
N HIS A 278 0.16 -11.57 -10.47
CA HIS A 278 -0.90 -11.48 -9.47
C HIS A 278 -0.41 -10.78 -8.20
N LEU A 279 0.79 -11.07 -7.71
CA LEU A 279 1.36 -10.40 -6.55
C LEU A 279 1.65 -8.90 -6.82
N ASP A 280 2.16 -8.56 -8.03
CA ASP A 280 2.32 -7.16 -8.44
C ASP A 280 0.97 -6.42 -8.53
N PHE A 281 -0.07 -7.10 -8.98
CA PHE A 281 -1.43 -6.56 -8.99
C PHE A 281 -1.95 -6.28 -7.58
N ILE A 282 -1.72 -7.17 -6.62
CA ILE A 282 -2.08 -6.95 -5.21
C ILE A 282 -1.26 -5.80 -4.62
N SER A 283 0.05 -5.77 -4.89
CA SER A 283 0.91 -4.65 -4.48
C SER A 283 0.42 -3.31 -5.04
N ALA A 284 -0.01 -3.26 -6.30
CA ALA A 284 -0.58 -2.06 -6.91
C ALA A 284 -1.87 -1.63 -6.21
N LYS A 285 -2.79 -2.56 -5.91
CA LYS A 285 -4.03 -2.29 -5.16
C LYS A 285 -3.73 -1.74 -3.76
N ALA A 286 -2.77 -2.32 -3.05
CA ALA A 286 -2.36 -1.86 -1.72
C ALA A 286 -1.76 -0.44 -1.74
N LYS A 287 -0.88 -0.16 -2.69
CA LYS A 287 -0.29 1.18 -2.87
C LYS A 287 -1.34 2.22 -3.23
N TYR A 288 -2.29 1.86 -4.10
CA TYR A 288 -3.42 2.71 -4.45
C TYR A 288 -4.31 2.98 -3.24
N ALA A 289 -4.67 1.93 -2.48
CA ALA A 289 -5.46 2.08 -1.24
C ALA A 289 -4.81 3.06 -0.26
N ARG A 290 -3.50 2.94 -0.04
CA ARG A 290 -2.75 3.89 0.81
C ARG A 290 -2.78 5.31 0.27
N SER A 291 -2.67 5.49 -1.06
CA SER A 291 -2.63 6.82 -1.68
C SER A 291 -3.93 7.61 -1.57
N ILE A 292 -5.07 6.92 -1.48
CA ILE A 292 -6.41 7.53 -1.33
C ILE A 292 -6.97 7.42 0.08
N GLY A 293 -6.18 6.97 1.06
CA GLY A 293 -6.63 6.77 2.44
C GLY A 293 -7.79 5.78 2.55
N ALA A 294 -7.74 4.69 1.79
CA ALA A 294 -8.82 3.71 1.70
C ALA A 294 -8.77 2.71 2.85
N VAL A 295 -9.95 2.17 3.18
CA VAL A 295 -10.12 1.09 4.15
C VAL A 295 -10.78 -0.11 3.47
N ARG A 296 -10.60 -1.28 4.05
CA ARG A 296 -11.29 -2.50 3.62
C ARG A 296 -12.75 -2.44 4.01
N PRO A 297 -13.70 -2.49 3.05
CA PRO A 297 -15.13 -2.58 3.38
C PRO A 297 -15.50 -3.97 3.90
N GLN A 298 -16.48 -4.02 4.79
CA GLN A 298 -17.21 -5.25 5.08
C GLN A 298 -18.15 -5.56 3.91
N VAL A 299 -18.46 -6.84 3.71
CA VAL A 299 -19.32 -7.28 2.59
C VAL A 299 -20.58 -7.90 3.14
N SER A 300 -21.73 -7.24 2.93
CA SER A 300 -23.06 -7.68 3.34
C SER A 300 -23.72 -8.56 2.28
N LEU A 301 -24.39 -9.63 2.71
CA LEU A 301 -25.22 -10.49 1.86
C LEU A 301 -26.61 -9.90 1.59
N ASP A 302 -27.07 -9.05 2.50
CA ASP A 302 -28.43 -8.47 2.47
C ASP A 302 -28.47 -7.17 1.65
N ASN A 303 -27.47 -6.91 0.83
CA ASN A 303 -27.31 -5.71 0.01
C ASN A 303 -27.36 -4.39 0.79
N TYR A 304 -27.05 -4.45 2.08
CA TYR A 304 -26.89 -3.29 2.95
C TYR A 304 -25.60 -2.54 2.62
N VAL A 305 -25.70 -1.24 2.43
CA VAL A 305 -24.57 -0.33 2.23
C VAL A 305 -24.55 0.69 3.36
N ASP A 306 -23.40 0.80 4.04
CA ASP A 306 -23.17 1.76 5.11
C ASP A 306 -21.75 2.30 4.98
N LEU A 307 -21.61 3.49 4.45
CA LEU A 307 -20.35 4.15 4.18
C LEU A 307 -20.15 5.31 5.15
N HIS A 308 -19.15 5.20 6.00
CA HIS A 308 -18.79 6.25 6.95
C HIS A 308 -17.71 7.15 6.36
N GLN A 309 -17.96 8.46 6.39
CA GLN A 309 -17.03 9.50 5.92
C GLN A 309 -16.47 9.20 4.52
N ALA A 310 -17.35 8.73 3.64
CA ALA A 310 -17.02 8.34 2.27
C ALA A 310 -16.57 9.57 1.45
N ARG A 311 -15.48 9.41 0.70
CA ARG A 311 -14.90 10.44 -0.17
C ARG A 311 -14.86 9.95 -1.60
N HIS A 312 -15.04 10.86 -2.54
CA HIS A 312 -14.89 10.52 -3.96
C HIS A 312 -13.39 10.37 -4.31
N PRO A 313 -12.92 9.20 -4.79
CA PRO A 313 -11.49 8.90 -4.94
C PRO A 313 -10.77 9.75 -5.99
N LEU A 314 -11.50 10.43 -6.86
CA LEU A 314 -10.95 11.28 -7.93
C LEU A 314 -10.94 12.78 -7.56
N LEU A 315 -11.46 13.15 -6.39
CA LEU A 315 -11.38 14.52 -5.86
C LEU A 315 -10.16 14.65 -4.95
N ASP A 316 -9.72 15.89 -4.79
CA ASP A 316 -8.60 16.20 -3.90
C ASP A 316 -8.98 15.87 -2.45
N THR A 317 -8.12 15.11 -1.79
CA THR A 317 -8.32 14.63 -0.42
C THR A 317 -8.39 15.74 0.62
N GLU A 318 -7.79 16.92 0.34
CA GLU A 318 -7.80 18.07 1.26
C GLU A 318 -9.10 18.89 1.16
N THR A 319 -9.75 18.87 0.00
CA THR A 319 -10.93 19.72 -0.26
C THR A 319 -12.24 18.93 -0.31
N VAL A 320 -12.19 17.61 -0.51
CA VAL A 320 -13.38 16.78 -0.58
C VAL A 320 -14.08 16.70 0.77
N VAL A 321 -15.39 16.96 0.78
CA VAL A 321 -16.21 16.81 1.97
C VAL A 321 -16.63 15.35 2.13
N PRO A 322 -16.26 14.68 3.23
CA PRO A 322 -16.67 13.31 3.48
C PRO A 322 -18.15 13.22 3.86
N ASN A 323 -18.82 12.15 3.43
CA ASN A 323 -20.26 11.94 3.66
C ASN A 323 -20.54 10.54 4.21
N ASP A 324 -21.55 10.46 5.10
CA ASP A 324 -22.12 9.19 5.54
C ASP A 324 -23.29 8.84 4.62
N ILE A 325 -23.22 7.63 3.99
CA ILE A 325 -24.19 7.20 2.99
C ILE A 325 -24.68 5.79 3.37
N THR A 326 -25.97 5.67 3.70
CA THR A 326 -26.59 4.41 4.10
C THR A 326 -27.77 4.06 3.19
N ILE A 327 -27.95 2.78 2.86
CA ILE A 327 -29.11 2.23 2.17
C ILE A 327 -29.20 0.72 2.41
N GLY A 328 -30.41 0.20 2.61
CA GLY A 328 -30.69 -1.23 2.63
C GLY A 328 -31.01 -1.83 3.99
N GLU A 329 -30.79 -1.11 5.11
CA GLU A 329 -31.16 -1.59 6.44
C GLU A 329 -32.64 -1.26 6.75
N ASP A 330 -32.95 0.00 6.86
CA ASP A 330 -34.31 0.49 7.17
C ASP A 330 -35.08 0.93 5.91
N TYR A 331 -34.40 1.21 4.82
CA TYR A 331 -34.95 1.73 3.58
C TYR A 331 -34.19 1.25 2.33
N GLU A 332 -34.95 0.93 1.29
CA GLU A 332 -34.46 0.47 -0.01
C GLU A 332 -34.37 1.60 -1.04
N ALA A 333 -34.99 2.76 -0.75
CA ALA A 333 -34.99 3.93 -1.63
C ALA A 333 -34.64 5.22 -0.88
N VAL A 334 -33.75 6.03 -1.50
CA VAL A 334 -33.34 7.35 -0.99
C VAL A 334 -33.66 8.40 -2.04
N ILE A 335 -34.39 9.45 -1.64
CA ILE A 335 -34.71 10.60 -2.52
C ILE A 335 -33.88 11.80 -2.05
N VAL A 336 -32.84 12.13 -2.81
CA VAL A 336 -31.94 13.25 -2.48
C VAL A 336 -32.48 14.55 -3.06
N THR A 337 -32.79 15.51 -2.20
CA THR A 337 -33.37 16.80 -2.60
C THR A 337 -32.39 17.95 -2.30
N GLY A 338 -32.65 19.13 -2.86
CA GLY A 338 -31.82 20.32 -2.67
C GLY A 338 -31.32 20.93 -3.97
N PRO A 339 -30.54 22.02 -3.92
CA PRO A 339 -30.04 22.71 -5.12
C PRO A 339 -29.01 21.84 -5.88
N ASN A 340 -28.92 22.02 -7.19
CA ASN A 340 -27.96 21.24 -8.03
C ASN A 340 -26.51 21.53 -7.64
N THR A 341 -26.20 22.75 -7.22
CA THR A 341 -24.88 23.15 -6.73
C THR A 341 -24.48 22.53 -5.40
N GLY A 342 -25.42 21.85 -4.71
CA GLY A 342 -25.19 21.25 -3.39
C GLY A 342 -24.35 19.98 -3.38
N GLY A 343 -24.06 19.37 -4.54
CA GLY A 343 -23.23 18.15 -4.62
C GLY A 343 -24.00 16.83 -4.72
N LYS A 344 -25.32 16.85 -5.04
CA LYS A 344 -26.16 15.65 -5.22
C LYS A 344 -25.53 14.63 -6.17
N THR A 345 -25.15 15.09 -7.37
CA THR A 345 -24.50 14.28 -8.40
C THR A 345 -23.23 13.59 -7.89
N ILE A 346 -22.41 14.31 -7.09
CA ILE A 346 -21.17 13.79 -6.54
C ILE A 346 -21.45 12.68 -5.51
N VAL A 347 -22.48 12.84 -4.68
CA VAL A 347 -22.87 11.81 -3.69
C VAL A 347 -23.34 10.53 -4.40
N LEU A 348 -24.18 10.64 -5.44
CA LEU A 348 -24.63 9.49 -6.23
C LEU A 348 -23.43 8.78 -6.89
N LYS A 349 -22.55 9.55 -7.53
CA LYS A 349 -21.32 9.02 -8.13
C LYS A 349 -20.42 8.35 -7.09
N THR A 350 -20.25 8.96 -5.91
CA THR A 350 -19.44 8.40 -4.83
C THR A 350 -20.00 7.06 -4.39
N LEU A 351 -21.29 6.97 -4.08
CA LEU A 351 -21.93 5.71 -3.70
C LEU A 351 -21.71 4.62 -4.75
N GLY A 352 -22.04 4.91 -6.02
CA GLY A 352 -21.91 3.94 -7.10
C GLY A 352 -20.46 3.52 -7.36
N LEU A 353 -19.54 4.47 -7.35
CA LEU A 353 -18.14 4.19 -7.60
C LEU A 353 -17.50 3.36 -6.47
N LEU A 354 -17.76 3.72 -5.21
CA LEU A 354 -17.23 2.97 -4.06
C LEU A 354 -17.81 1.56 -3.99
N GLN A 355 -19.09 1.40 -4.31
CA GLN A 355 -19.74 0.09 -4.43
C GLN A 355 -19.05 -0.78 -5.50
N ILE A 356 -18.79 -0.23 -6.68
CA ILE A 356 -18.11 -0.92 -7.78
C ILE A 356 -16.66 -1.23 -7.41
N MET A 357 -15.94 -0.28 -6.79
CA MET A 357 -14.57 -0.49 -6.31
C MET A 357 -14.51 -1.65 -5.32
N GLY A 358 -15.40 -1.68 -4.33
CA GLY A 358 -15.47 -2.74 -3.34
C GLY A 358 -15.75 -4.11 -3.97
N GLN A 359 -16.69 -4.21 -4.92
CA GLN A 359 -16.99 -5.44 -5.66
C GLN A 359 -15.87 -5.85 -6.64
N ALA A 360 -14.99 -4.92 -7.04
CA ALA A 360 -13.78 -5.22 -7.80
C ALA A 360 -12.60 -5.65 -6.90
N GLY A 361 -12.79 -5.76 -5.59
CA GLY A 361 -11.74 -6.10 -4.64
C GLY A 361 -10.74 -4.96 -4.37
N LEU A 362 -11.13 -3.71 -4.63
CA LEU A 362 -10.40 -2.52 -4.21
C LEU A 362 -10.90 -2.06 -2.83
N GLN A 363 -10.03 -1.52 -2.02
CA GLN A 363 -10.42 -0.80 -0.81
C GLN A 363 -11.04 0.56 -1.18
N ILE A 364 -11.86 1.12 -0.30
CA ILE A 364 -12.64 2.33 -0.55
C ILE A 364 -12.20 3.49 0.36
N PRO A 365 -12.14 4.72 -0.15
CA PRO A 365 -11.81 5.91 0.65
C PRO A 365 -12.99 6.29 1.56
N ALA A 366 -13.05 5.63 2.70
CA ALA A 366 -14.05 5.79 3.74
C ALA A 366 -13.42 5.54 5.13
N GLU A 367 -14.18 5.71 6.20
CA GLU A 367 -13.73 5.32 7.54
C GLU A 367 -14.28 3.93 7.91
N SER A 368 -13.55 3.25 8.79
CA SER A 368 -13.95 1.94 9.31
C SER A 368 -14.81 2.11 10.57
N PRO A 369 -15.89 1.33 10.73
CA PRO A 369 -16.37 0.30 9.82
C PRO A 369 -17.20 0.88 8.66
N SER A 370 -16.97 0.42 7.44
CA SER A 370 -17.85 0.71 6.31
C SER A 370 -18.24 -0.60 5.62
N THR A 371 -19.47 -0.68 5.12
CA THR A 371 -20.05 -1.90 4.54
C THR A 371 -20.53 -1.63 3.11
N ILE A 372 -20.27 -2.58 2.22
CA ILE A 372 -20.81 -2.61 0.85
C ILE A 372 -21.76 -3.79 0.67
N GLY A 373 -22.76 -3.63 -0.20
CA GLY A 373 -23.62 -4.72 -0.63
C GLY A 373 -22.99 -5.60 -1.71
N VAL A 374 -23.69 -6.66 -2.11
CA VAL A 374 -23.37 -7.51 -3.26
C VAL A 374 -24.48 -7.39 -4.28
N PHE A 375 -24.35 -6.44 -5.20
CA PHE A 375 -25.30 -6.22 -6.27
C PHE A 375 -24.93 -6.98 -7.53
N ASP A 376 -25.91 -7.55 -8.19
CA ASP A 376 -25.75 -8.17 -9.51
C ASP A 376 -25.42 -7.14 -10.58
N ASN A 377 -26.04 -5.95 -10.45
CA ASN A 377 -25.82 -4.81 -11.31
C ASN A 377 -25.93 -3.50 -10.52
N VAL A 378 -25.09 -2.55 -10.90
CA VAL A 378 -25.25 -1.13 -10.54
C VAL A 378 -25.58 -0.38 -11.82
N TYR A 379 -26.67 0.35 -11.83
CA TYR A 379 -27.11 1.16 -12.97
C TYR A 379 -27.01 2.64 -12.60
N ALA A 380 -26.55 3.46 -13.55
CA ALA A 380 -26.43 4.90 -13.36
C ALA A 380 -27.04 5.66 -14.55
N ASP A 381 -27.91 6.61 -14.23
CA ASP A 381 -28.35 7.67 -15.13
C ASP A 381 -27.97 8.99 -14.49
N ILE A 382 -26.71 9.40 -14.69
CA ILE A 382 -26.07 10.55 -14.03
C ILE A 382 -25.30 11.37 -15.07
N GLY A 383 -25.54 12.68 -15.11
CA GLY A 383 -24.80 13.64 -15.92
C GLY A 383 -25.62 14.23 -17.06
N ASP A 384 -25.27 15.46 -17.44
CA ASP A 384 -25.83 16.17 -18.61
C ASP A 384 -25.13 15.65 -19.87
N GLU A 385 -25.88 14.98 -20.76
CA GLU A 385 -25.42 14.71 -22.14
C GLU A 385 -25.46 16.02 -22.96
N GLN A 386 -24.72 17.07 -22.55
CA GLN A 386 -24.54 18.32 -23.31
C GLN A 386 -23.54 18.15 -24.46
N SER A 387 -23.53 17.01 -25.14
CA SER A 387 -22.78 16.91 -26.38
C SER A 387 -23.56 17.59 -27.52
N ILE A 388 -22.99 18.63 -28.07
CA ILE A 388 -23.51 19.45 -29.17
C ILE A 388 -23.87 18.61 -30.43
N GLU A 389 -23.42 17.35 -30.48
CA GLU A 389 -23.58 16.44 -31.62
C GLU A 389 -24.84 15.58 -31.61
N GLN A 390 -25.61 15.52 -30.51
CA GLN A 390 -26.83 14.72 -30.43
C GLN A 390 -28.04 15.62 -30.21
N SER A 391 -28.80 15.84 -31.28
CA SER A 391 -30.01 16.67 -31.35
C SER A 391 -31.26 16.09 -30.69
N LEU A 392 -31.16 15.05 -29.88
CA LEU A 392 -32.22 14.55 -29.04
C LEU A 392 -32.32 15.38 -27.78
N SER A 393 -33.50 15.79 -27.34
CA SER A 393 -33.66 16.53 -26.11
C SER A 393 -33.10 15.74 -24.94
N THR A 394 -32.52 16.43 -23.97
CA THR A 394 -31.93 15.84 -22.75
C THR A 394 -32.91 14.86 -22.10
N PHE A 395 -34.20 15.17 -22.07
CA PHE A 395 -35.26 14.28 -21.58
C PHE A 395 -35.30 12.95 -22.32
N SER A 396 -35.22 12.94 -23.65
CA SER A 396 -35.31 11.69 -24.45
C SER A 396 -34.10 10.78 -24.20
N SER A 397 -32.92 11.33 -24.01
CA SER A 397 -31.69 10.59 -23.68
C SER A 397 -31.81 9.90 -22.32
N HIS A 398 -32.21 10.64 -21.28
CA HIS A 398 -32.47 10.08 -19.94
C HIS A 398 -33.53 8.99 -19.98
N MET A 399 -34.68 9.23 -20.64
CA MET A 399 -35.75 8.23 -20.74
C MET A 399 -35.30 6.97 -21.47
N THR A 400 -34.54 7.09 -22.55
CA THR A 400 -34.00 5.91 -23.25
C THR A 400 -33.07 5.09 -22.34
N ASN A 401 -32.23 5.76 -21.53
CA ASN A 401 -31.37 5.06 -20.60
C ASN A 401 -32.16 4.42 -19.44
N ILE A 402 -33.13 5.15 -18.88
CA ILE A 402 -34.02 4.63 -17.82
C ILE A 402 -34.80 3.41 -18.32
N ILE A 403 -35.39 3.45 -19.52
CA ILE A 403 -36.11 2.29 -20.12
C ILE A 403 -35.17 1.08 -20.17
N ARG A 404 -33.93 1.26 -20.67
CA ARG A 404 -32.94 0.19 -20.73
C ARG A 404 -32.62 -0.39 -19.35
N ILE A 405 -32.54 0.46 -18.32
CA ILE A 405 -32.30 0.05 -16.92
C ILE A 405 -33.49 -0.79 -16.43
N LEU A 406 -34.72 -0.29 -16.59
CA LEU A 406 -35.96 -0.92 -16.12
C LEU A 406 -36.19 -2.30 -16.76
N GLU A 407 -35.81 -2.50 -18.02
CA GLU A 407 -35.87 -3.80 -18.71
C GLU A 407 -34.95 -4.86 -18.12
N ARG A 408 -33.81 -4.45 -17.49
CA ARG A 408 -32.78 -5.35 -16.99
C ARG A 408 -32.74 -5.47 -15.46
N LEU A 409 -33.69 -4.81 -14.80
CA LEU A 409 -33.71 -4.70 -13.35
C LEU A 409 -33.98 -6.05 -12.69
N THR A 410 -33.19 -6.36 -11.67
CA THR A 410 -33.35 -7.53 -10.78
C THR A 410 -33.58 -7.05 -9.34
N ASP A 411 -33.98 -7.98 -8.47
CA ASP A 411 -34.10 -7.78 -7.02
C ASP A 411 -32.76 -7.50 -6.31
N LYS A 412 -31.63 -7.66 -7.01
CA LYS A 412 -30.27 -7.35 -6.54
C LYS A 412 -29.61 -6.22 -7.33
N SER A 413 -30.39 -5.29 -7.85
CA SER A 413 -29.87 -4.14 -8.59
C SER A 413 -29.85 -2.90 -7.71
N LEU A 414 -28.79 -2.10 -7.86
CA LEU A 414 -28.70 -0.73 -7.33
C LEU A 414 -28.88 0.27 -8.49
N VAL A 415 -29.84 1.18 -8.37
CA VAL A 415 -30.16 2.18 -9.39
C VAL A 415 -29.86 3.58 -8.88
N LEU A 416 -29.06 4.32 -9.62
CA LEU A 416 -28.65 5.68 -9.30
C LEU A 416 -29.17 6.62 -10.41
N ILE A 417 -30.09 7.51 -10.07
CA ILE A 417 -30.69 8.42 -11.07
C ILE A 417 -30.51 9.86 -10.60
N ASP A 418 -29.91 10.68 -11.42
CA ASP A 418 -29.77 12.09 -11.15
C ASP A 418 -30.87 12.88 -11.90
N GLU A 419 -31.45 13.87 -11.26
CA GLU A 419 -32.51 14.74 -11.78
C GLU A 419 -33.72 13.99 -12.39
N LEU A 420 -34.21 12.95 -11.69
CA LEU A 420 -35.32 12.13 -12.17
C LEU A 420 -36.56 12.95 -12.53
N GLY A 421 -37.00 12.83 -13.78
CA GLY A 421 -38.16 13.54 -14.36
C GLY A 421 -37.87 14.92 -14.90
N SER A 422 -36.61 15.40 -14.88
CA SER A 422 -36.24 16.71 -15.42
C SER A 422 -36.37 16.79 -16.95
N GLY A 423 -36.50 18.00 -17.49
CA GLY A 423 -36.49 18.25 -18.95
C GLY A 423 -37.86 18.17 -19.64
N THR A 424 -38.95 18.05 -18.89
CA THR A 424 -40.33 18.10 -19.37
C THR A 424 -41.21 19.02 -18.53
N ASP A 425 -42.53 19.04 -18.77
CA ASP A 425 -43.48 19.75 -17.89
C ASP A 425 -43.31 19.27 -16.44
N PRO A 426 -43.24 20.18 -15.45
CA PRO A 426 -42.98 19.80 -14.05
C PRO A 426 -43.98 18.82 -13.46
N GLN A 427 -45.28 18.92 -13.81
CA GLN A 427 -46.29 18.00 -13.29
C GLN A 427 -46.18 16.60 -13.92
N GLU A 428 -45.95 16.57 -15.26
CA GLU A 428 -45.70 15.28 -15.95
C GLU A 428 -44.41 14.65 -15.49
N GLY A 429 -43.36 15.43 -15.33
CA GLY A 429 -42.06 14.96 -14.84
C GLY A 429 -42.11 14.37 -13.44
N ALA A 430 -42.79 15.05 -12.50
CA ALA A 430 -43.01 14.55 -11.16
C ALA A 430 -43.85 13.28 -11.12
N ALA A 431 -44.94 13.19 -11.88
CA ALA A 431 -45.78 11.99 -11.95
C ALA A 431 -45.00 10.80 -12.53
N LEU A 432 -44.21 11.03 -13.60
CA LEU A 432 -43.38 10.01 -14.23
C LEU A 432 -42.31 9.52 -13.26
N ALA A 433 -41.66 10.43 -12.56
CA ALA A 433 -40.62 10.10 -11.57
C ALA A 433 -41.14 9.21 -10.43
N ILE A 434 -42.33 9.54 -9.89
CA ILE A 434 -43.00 8.70 -8.88
C ILE A 434 -43.31 7.32 -9.45
N ALA A 435 -43.87 7.23 -10.66
CA ALA A 435 -44.21 5.95 -11.28
C ALA A 435 -42.96 5.07 -11.53
N ILE A 436 -41.82 5.68 -11.91
CA ILE A 436 -40.55 4.96 -12.08
C ILE A 436 -40.06 4.44 -10.72
N MET A 437 -40.09 5.27 -9.67
CA MET A 437 -39.68 4.83 -8.33
C MET A 437 -40.56 3.69 -7.80
N GLU A 438 -41.88 3.75 -8.02
CA GLU A 438 -42.78 2.66 -7.68
C GLU A 438 -42.50 1.39 -8.46
N TYR A 439 -42.13 1.50 -9.73
CA TYR A 439 -41.78 0.32 -10.54
C TYR A 439 -40.49 -0.33 -10.03
N ILE A 440 -39.44 0.47 -9.70
CA ILE A 440 -38.19 -0.04 -9.12
C ILE A 440 -38.46 -0.74 -7.79
N ARG A 441 -39.27 -0.15 -6.91
CA ARG A 441 -39.66 -0.74 -5.63
C ARG A 441 -40.43 -2.05 -5.79
N ARG A 442 -41.36 -2.13 -6.75
CA ARG A 442 -42.09 -3.39 -7.06
C ARG A 442 -41.15 -4.52 -7.52
N LYS A 443 -39.98 -4.18 -8.02
CA LYS A 443 -38.94 -5.13 -8.40
C LYS A 443 -37.99 -5.46 -7.23
N GLU A 444 -38.24 -4.91 -6.03
CA GLU A 444 -37.42 -5.09 -4.84
C GLU A 444 -35.95 -4.65 -5.04
N ALA A 445 -35.72 -3.69 -5.94
CA ALA A 445 -34.41 -3.14 -6.24
C ALA A 445 -34.13 -1.88 -5.40
N TRP A 446 -32.88 -1.64 -5.10
CA TRP A 446 -32.43 -0.45 -4.38
C TRP A 446 -32.31 0.74 -5.31
N ALA A 447 -32.72 1.93 -4.84
CA ALA A 447 -32.64 3.14 -5.64
C ALA A 447 -32.19 4.37 -4.85
N VAL A 448 -31.31 5.16 -5.45
CA VAL A 448 -31.00 6.52 -5.01
C VAL A 448 -31.31 7.46 -6.15
N ALA A 449 -32.29 8.32 -5.97
CA ALA A 449 -32.70 9.28 -7.01
C ALA A 449 -32.57 10.71 -6.48
N SER A 450 -31.98 11.60 -7.27
CA SER A 450 -32.04 13.04 -6.98
C SER A 450 -33.23 13.69 -7.71
N SER A 451 -33.84 14.67 -7.06
CA SER A 451 -34.90 15.46 -7.68
C SER A 451 -35.08 16.82 -7.00
N HIS A 452 -35.69 17.74 -7.71
CA HIS A 452 -36.09 19.04 -7.19
C HIS A 452 -37.63 19.19 -7.04
N TYR A 453 -38.40 18.14 -7.38
CA TYR A 453 -39.85 18.16 -7.30
C TYR A 453 -40.38 17.98 -5.87
N PRO A 454 -41.29 18.89 -5.41
CA PRO A 454 -41.94 18.76 -4.09
C PRO A 454 -42.72 17.45 -3.93
N GLU A 455 -43.33 16.95 -5.02
CA GLU A 455 -44.14 15.73 -5.06
C GLU A 455 -43.31 14.49 -4.70
N LEU A 456 -42.06 14.43 -5.13
CA LEU A 456 -41.14 13.35 -4.74
C LEU A 456 -40.73 13.42 -3.26
N LYS A 457 -40.62 14.64 -2.68
CA LYS A 457 -40.42 14.78 -1.23
C LYS A 457 -41.57 14.18 -0.46
N ALA A 458 -42.80 14.50 -0.88
CA ALA A 458 -44.02 13.96 -0.26
C ALA A 458 -44.08 12.43 -0.40
N TYR A 459 -43.73 11.89 -1.59
CA TYR A 459 -43.62 10.46 -1.84
C TYR A 459 -42.65 9.78 -0.89
N GLY A 460 -41.47 10.37 -0.64
CA GLY A 460 -40.46 9.83 0.28
C GLY A 460 -40.90 9.77 1.75
N TYR A 461 -41.94 10.53 2.13
CA TYR A 461 -42.54 10.42 3.47
C TYR A 461 -43.67 9.39 3.55
N GLN A 462 -44.43 9.23 2.46
CA GLN A 462 -45.63 8.41 2.44
C GLN A 462 -45.33 6.92 2.17
N GLN A 463 -44.23 6.65 1.54
CA GLN A 463 -43.87 5.26 1.16
C GLN A 463 -42.99 4.60 2.22
N GLU A 464 -43.39 3.39 2.62
CA GLU A 464 -42.58 2.54 3.49
C GLU A 464 -41.24 2.22 2.81
N LYS A 465 -40.16 2.05 3.58
CA LYS A 465 -38.81 1.75 3.10
C LYS A 465 -38.23 2.79 2.13
N THR A 466 -38.77 4.01 2.16
CA THR A 466 -38.25 5.14 1.38
C THR A 466 -37.90 6.29 2.34
N VAL A 467 -36.75 6.91 2.15
CA VAL A 467 -36.30 8.02 2.97
C VAL A 467 -35.92 9.22 2.13
N ASN A 468 -36.25 10.42 2.63
CA ASN A 468 -35.73 11.66 2.06
C ASN A 468 -34.31 11.93 2.57
N ALA A 469 -33.50 12.53 1.72
CA ALA A 469 -32.21 13.08 2.08
C ALA A 469 -32.01 14.46 1.46
N SER A 470 -31.11 15.25 2.02
CA SER A 470 -30.79 16.56 1.47
C SER A 470 -29.31 16.87 1.56
N MET A 471 -28.87 17.77 0.69
CA MET A 471 -27.56 18.39 0.82
C MET A 471 -27.67 19.59 1.74
N ALA A 472 -26.87 19.62 2.80
CA ALA A 472 -26.86 20.71 3.74
C ALA A 472 -26.37 22.01 3.08
N PHE A 473 -27.03 23.11 3.40
CA PHE A 473 -26.72 24.44 2.88
C PHE A 473 -26.56 25.42 4.05
N ASP A 474 -25.45 26.10 4.08
CA ASP A 474 -25.20 27.14 5.07
C ASP A 474 -25.89 28.44 4.64
N VAL A 475 -26.95 28.80 5.38
CA VAL A 475 -27.74 30.00 5.12
C VAL A 475 -26.96 31.26 5.48
N ASP A 476 -25.98 31.18 6.39
CA ASP A 476 -25.21 32.35 6.83
C ASP A 476 -24.13 32.73 5.83
N THR A 477 -23.46 31.75 5.22
CA THR A 477 -22.44 31.97 4.21
C THR A 477 -22.98 31.93 2.76
N LEU A 478 -24.25 31.58 2.59
CA LEU A 478 -24.89 31.31 1.28
C LEU A 478 -24.12 30.28 0.44
N SER A 479 -23.50 29.30 1.09
CA SER A 479 -22.63 28.32 0.47
C SER A 479 -23.11 26.89 0.70
N PRO A 480 -22.98 25.99 -0.27
CA PRO A 480 -23.22 24.57 -0.03
C PRO A 480 -22.15 24.02 0.92
N THR A 481 -22.55 23.23 1.89
CA THR A 481 -21.62 22.53 2.77
C THR A 481 -21.16 21.19 2.19
N PHE A 482 -21.79 20.70 1.14
CA PHE A 482 -21.60 19.40 0.50
C PHE A 482 -21.81 18.19 1.42
N LYS A 483 -22.46 18.37 2.57
CA LYS A 483 -22.80 17.31 3.50
C LYS A 483 -24.19 16.74 3.21
N LEU A 484 -24.26 15.41 3.10
CA LEU A 484 -25.53 14.68 2.97
C LEU A 484 -26.18 14.51 4.35
N GLN A 485 -27.46 14.78 4.43
CA GLN A 485 -28.29 14.57 5.62
C GLN A 485 -29.43 13.62 5.24
N ILE A 486 -29.33 12.36 5.70
CA ILE A 486 -30.38 11.35 5.48
C ILE A 486 -31.51 11.55 6.49
N GLY A 487 -32.76 11.44 6.01
CA GLY A 487 -33.95 11.62 6.81
C GLY A 487 -34.46 13.04 6.85
N ILE A 488 -33.75 14.01 6.29
CA ILE A 488 -34.11 15.42 6.26
C ILE A 488 -34.33 15.85 4.81
N PRO A 489 -35.52 16.29 4.41
CA PRO A 489 -35.74 16.79 3.07
C PRO A 489 -35.15 18.19 2.90
N GLY A 490 -34.60 18.48 1.73
CA GLY A 490 -34.03 19.80 1.44
C GLY A 490 -35.09 20.90 1.39
N ARG A 491 -34.80 22.04 2.04
CA ARG A 491 -35.61 23.25 1.94
C ARG A 491 -35.31 24.00 0.64
N SER A 492 -36.30 24.65 0.10
CA SER A 492 -36.12 25.56 -1.02
C SER A 492 -35.66 26.93 -0.47
N ASN A 493 -34.37 27.21 -0.48
CA ASN A 493 -33.80 28.45 0.07
C ASN A 493 -33.75 29.59 -0.97
N ALA A 494 -34.42 29.46 -2.13
CA ALA A 494 -34.30 30.41 -3.23
C ALA A 494 -34.71 31.84 -2.81
N LEU A 495 -35.79 31.99 -2.05
CA LEU A 495 -36.25 33.30 -1.58
C LEU A 495 -35.32 33.93 -0.56
N GLU A 496 -34.77 33.13 0.34
CA GLU A 496 -33.81 33.60 1.35
C GLU A 496 -32.47 34.00 0.70
N ILE A 497 -31.98 33.18 -0.21
CA ILE A 497 -30.79 33.50 -1.03
C ILE A 497 -31.01 34.78 -1.81
N SER A 498 -32.17 34.92 -2.46
CA SER A 498 -32.52 36.14 -3.25
C SER A 498 -32.59 37.40 -2.38
N ARG A 499 -33.12 37.28 -1.17
CA ARG A 499 -33.16 38.36 -0.17
C ARG A 499 -31.74 38.83 0.18
N ARG A 500 -30.86 37.93 0.49
CA ARG A 500 -29.49 38.26 0.86
C ARG A 500 -28.64 38.77 -0.31
N LEU A 501 -28.98 38.36 -1.54
CA LEU A 501 -28.37 38.90 -2.76
C LEU A 501 -28.87 40.29 -3.10
N GLY A 502 -29.86 40.83 -2.35
CA GLY A 502 -30.36 42.19 -2.50
C GLY A 502 -31.61 42.34 -3.36
N LEU A 503 -32.35 41.24 -3.60
CA LEU A 503 -33.63 41.35 -4.28
C LEU A 503 -34.61 42.15 -3.41
N PRO A 504 -35.34 43.16 -3.92
CA PRO A 504 -36.27 43.98 -3.17
C PRO A 504 -37.33 43.15 -2.42
N GLU A 505 -37.58 43.50 -1.15
CA GLU A 505 -38.46 42.72 -0.27
C GLU A 505 -39.91 42.64 -0.82
N GLU A 506 -40.35 43.65 -1.60
CA GLU A 506 -41.64 43.65 -2.29
C GLU A 506 -41.77 42.47 -3.25
N ILE A 507 -40.68 42.13 -3.97
CA ILE A 507 -40.67 40.99 -4.92
C ILE A 507 -40.74 39.71 -4.16
N ILE A 508 -39.95 39.60 -3.06
CA ILE A 508 -39.91 38.40 -2.19
C ILE A 508 -41.29 38.18 -1.57
N GLN A 509 -41.92 39.23 -1.07
CA GLN A 509 -43.24 39.12 -0.43
C GLN A 509 -44.28 38.69 -1.47
N ARG A 510 -44.26 39.30 -2.66
CA ARG A 510 -45.14 38.90 -3.72
C ARG A 510 -44.91 37.45 -4.23
N SER A 511 -43.66 37.01 -4.24
CA SER A 511 -43.31 35.59 -4.57
C SER A 511 -43.91 34.64 -3.53
N LYS A 512 -43.84 34.99 -2.24
CA LYS A 512 -44.45 34.18 -1.17
C LYS A 512 -45.97 34.07 -1.30
N GLU A 513 -46.63 35.17 -1.65
CA GLU A 513 -48.09 35.19 -1.88
C GLU A 513 -48.52 34.34 -3.11
N LEU A 514 -47.64 34.20 -4.10
CA LEU A 514 -47.87 33.36 -5.29
C LEU A 514 -47.61 31.86 -5.04
N ILE A 515 -46.87 31.51 -4.01
CA ILE A 515 -46.68 30.12 -3.56
C ILE A 515 -47.90 29.80 -2.67
N GLY A 516 -48.92 29.20 -3.24
CA GLY A 516 -50.22 28.98 -2.59
C GLY A 516 -50.19 28.18 -1.26
N ASP A 517 -51.23 28.36 -0.44
CA ASP A 517 -51.41 27.85 0.95
C ASP A 517 -51.21 26.32 1.13
N ALA A 518 -51.46 25.51 0.10
CA ALA A 518 -51.29 24.05 0.18
C ALA A 518 -49.80 23.61 0.24
N SER A 519 -48.90 24.37 -0.37
CA SER A 519 -47.45 24.11 -0.26
C SER A 519 -46.89 24.59 1.08
N GLN A 520 -47.48 25.62 1.69
CA GLN A 520 -47.02 26.21 2.94
C GLN A 520 -47.28 25.29 4.15
N SER A 521 -48.42 24.60 4.21
CA SER A 521 -48.72 23.68 5.33
C SER A 521 -47.81 22.43 5.36
N VAL A 522 -47.33 21.97 4.19
CA VAL A 522 -46.38 20.87 4.08
C VAL A 522 -44.98 21.35 4.44
N GLU A 523 -44.59 22.57 4.07
CA GLU A 523 -43.29 23.17 4.43
C GLU A 523 -43.19 23.47 5.94
N ASP A 524 -44.27 23.90 6.59
CA ASP A 524 -44.31 24.16 8.04
C ASP A 524 -44.23 22.85 8.85
N MET A 525 -44.92 21.79 8.42
CA MET A 525 -44.80 20.46 9.02
C MET A 525 -43.42 19.82 8.83
N ILE A 526 -42.83 20.03 7.68
CA ILE A 526 -41.43 19.66 7.38
C ILE A 526 -40.48 20.43 8.30
N THR A 527 -40.76 21.71 8.57
CA THR A 527 -39.94 22.58 9.39
C THR A 527 -39.87 22.11 10.85
N ASP A 528 -41.00 21.71 11.43
CA ASP A 528 -41.08 21.19 12.82
C ASP A 528 -40.42 19.82 12.94
N LEU A 529 -40.58 18.95 11.94
CA LEU A 529 -39.92 17.64 11.90
C LEU A 529 -38.39 17.79 11.73
N ASP A 530 -37.94 18.74 10.93
CA ASP A 530 -36.53 19.06 10.77
C ASP A 530 -35.88 19.50 12.08
N PHE A 531 -36.55 20.38 12.84
CA PHE A 531 -36.01 20.85 14.11
C PHE A 531 -35.85 19.73 15.14
N GLN A 532 -36.83 18.82 15.22
CA GLN A 532 -36.73 17.67 16.14
C GLN A 532 -35.67 16.65 15.69
N ARG A 533 -35.55 16.41 14.38
CA ARG A 533 -34.53 15.50 13.83
C ARG A 533 -33.12 16.08 13.85
N GLN A 534 -32.96 17.38 13.58
CA GLN A 534 -31.64 18.04 13.62
C GLN A 534 -31.03 17.91 15.03
N ARG A 535 -31.83 18.06 16.06
CA ARG A 535 -31.41 17.86 17.45
C ARG A 535 -31.02 16.40 17.74
N SER A 536 -31.77 15.44 17.21
CA SER A 536 -31.45 14.01 17.33
C SER A 536 -30.24 13.60 16.48
N ALA A 537 -30.02 14.29 15.34
CA ALA A 537 -28.85 14.04 14.48
C ALA A 537 -27.56 14.58 15.13
N GLU A 538 -27.59 15.78 15.71
CA GLU A 538 -26.47 16.36 16.45
C GLU A 538 -26.06 15.48 17.65
N GLU A 539 -27.04 14.94 18.38
CA GLU A 539 -26.79 14.00 19.46
C GLU A 539 -26.17 12.68 18.93
N ARG A 540 -26.63 12.17 17.77
CA ARG A 540 -26.13 10.94 17.16
C ARG A 540 -24.72 11.14 16.57
N GLU A 541 -24.44 12.27 15.93
CA GLU A 541 -23.12 12.62 15.41
C GLU A 541 -22.08 12.68 16.53
N HIS A 542 -22.46 13.31 17.67
CA HIS A 542 -21.60 13.34 18.84
C HIS A 542 -21.30 11.95 19.42
N TYR A 543 -22.30 11.07 19.47
CA TYR A 543 -22.09 9.66 19.89
C TYR A 543 -21.23 8.88 18.89
N GLN A 544 -21.40 9.13 17.61
CA GLN A 544 -20.65 8.47 16.55
C GLN A 544 -19.17 8.89 16.55
N GLU A 545 -18.89 10.18 16.74
CA GLU A 545 -17.53 10.68 16.93
C GLU A 545 -16.85 10.03 18.13
N GLN A 546 -17.53 9.97 19.26
CA GLN A 546 -17.01 9.29 20.46
C GLN A 546 -16.78 7.80 20.24
N TYR A 547 -17.65 7.13 19.48
CA TYR A 547 -17.50 5.72 19.14
C TYR A 547 -16.29 5.47 18.23
N ILE A 548 -16.11 6.29 17.20
CA ILE A 548 -14.97 6.21 16.28
C ILE A 548 -13.66 6.49 17.02
N GLU A 549 -13.64 7.49 17.90
CA GLU A 549 -12.46 7.81 18.72
C GLU A 549 -12.14 6.67 19.70
N ALA A 550 -13.14 6.10 20.35
CA ALA A 550 -12.98 4.94 21.22
C ALA A 550 -12.46 3.70 20.45
N TYR A 551 -12.94 3.49 19.21
CA TYR A 551 -12.50 2.40 18.36
C TYR A 551 -11.04 2.59 17.89
N LYS A 552 -10.67 3.82 17.50
CA LYS A 552 -9.27 4.16 17.16
C LYS A 552 -8.34 3.95 18.35
N LEU A 553 -8.76 4.41 19.54
CA LEU A 553 -7.99 4.26 20.78
C LEU A 553 -7.83 2.79 21.16
N ARG A 554 -8.89 1.99 21.03
CA ARG A 554 -8.84 0.54 21.28
C ARG A 554 -7.85 -0.16 20.34
N ARG A 555 -7.87 0.16 19.06
CA ARG A 555 -6.94 -0.42 18.08
C ARG A 555 -5.48 -0.03 18.36
N GLN A 556 -5.26 1.22 18.77
CA GLN A 556 -3.93 1.68 19.21
C GLN A 556 -3.47 0.96 20.48
N LEU A 557 -4.39 0.73 21.41
CA LEU A 557 -4.11 0.00 22.64
C LEU A 557 -3.77 -1.48 22.37
N GLU A 558 -4.52 -2.14 21.49
CA GLU A 558 -4.25 -3.51 21.06
C GLU A 558 -2.87 -3.62 20.39
N ALA A 559 -2.54 -2.71 19.48
CA ALA A 559 -1.22 -2.67 18.84
C ALA A 559 -0.08 -2.39 19.84
N ALA A 560 -0.29 -1.47 20.78
CA ALA A 560 0.69 -1.18 21.82
C ALA A 560 0.88 -2.35 22.80
N TYR A 561 -0.20 -3.10 23.08
CA TYR A 561 -0.14 -4.29 23.93
C TYR A 561 0.61 -5.44 23.26
N ASP A 562 0.42 -5.61 21.96
CA ASP A 562 1.16 -6.60 21.16
C ASP A 562 2.67 -6.25 21.08
N ASP A 563 3.01 -4.98 20.83
CA ASP A 563 4.41 -4.50 20.84
C ASP A 563 5.07 -4.68 22.21
N LEU A 564 4.32 -4.41 23.29
CA LEU A 564 4.83 -4.61 24.65
C LEU A 564 5.11 -6.10 24.93
N ASN A 565 4.22 -6.99 24.49
CA ASN A 565 4.40 -8.44 24.65
C ASN A 565 5.60 -8.95 23.85
N GLN A 566 5.78 -8.49 22.62
CA GLN A 566 6.94 -8.84 21.80
C GLN A 566 8.25 -8.37 22.43
N LYS A 567 8.32 -7.13 22.90
CA LYS A 567 9.50 -6.61 23.61
C LYS A 567 9.79 -7.36 24.90
N ARG A 568 8.75 -7.74 25.64
CA ARG A 568 8.92 -8.56 26.85
C ARG A 568 9.52 -9.92 26.52
N ASP A 569 9.00 -10.58 25.47
CA ASP A 569 9.46 -11.91 25.09
C ASP A 569 10.89 -11.88 24.52
N GLN A 570 11.26 -10.84 23.78
CA GLN A 570 12.64 -10.59 23.34
C GLN A 570 13.60 -10.38 24.51
N LEU A 571 13.21 -9.54 25.48
CA LEU A 571 14.03 -9.29 26.68
C LEU A 571 14.21 -10.56 27.53
N LEU A 572 13.18 -11.41 27.62
CA LEU A 572 13.26 -12.68 28.31
C LEU A 572 14.21 -13.64 27.59
N GLU A 573 14.18 -13.68 26.26
CA GLU A 573 15.06 -14.54 25.46
C GLU A 573 16.52 -14.06 25.51
N GLU A 574 16.76 -12.75 25.46
CA GLU A 574 18.11 -12.17 25.65
C GLU A 574 18.66 -12.43 27.05
N ALA A 575 17.82 -12.28 28.08
CA ALA A 575 18.21 -12.59 29.46
C ALA A 575 18.55 -14.06 29.63
N ARG A 576 17.79 -14.96 28.97
CA ARG A 576 18.04 -16.43 28.96
C ARG A 576 19.34 -16.79 28.25
N LYS A 577 19.61 -16.13 27.08
CA LYS A 577 20.89 -16.32 26.38
C LYS A 577 22.09 -15.88 27.23
N LYS A 578 21.98 -14.72 27.89
CA LYS A 578 23.06 -14.22 28.77
C LYS A 578 23.29 -15.14 29.97
N ALA A 579 22.22 -15.61 30.61
CA ALA A 579 22.33 -16.56 31.73
C ALA A 579 22.98 -17.89 31.29
N ASN A 580 22.58 -18.41 30.12
CA ASN A 580 23.19 -19.63 29.58
C ASN A 580 24.68 -19.45 29.25
N GLN A 581 25.09 -18.29 28.72
CA GLN A 581 26.50 -17.96 28.45
C GLN A 581 27.34 -17.84 29.74
N GLU A 582 26.76 -17.29 30.80
CA GLU A 582 27.43 -17.22 32.11
C GLU A 582 27.57 -18.60 32.76
N ILE A 583 26.55 -19.44 32.63
CA ILE A 583 26.60 -20.86 33.12
C ILE A 583 27.65 -21.65 32.33
N GLU A 584 27.72 -21.48 31.02
CA GLU A 584 28.69 -22.16 30.15
C GLU A 584 30.12 -21.75 30.49
N LYS A 585 30.38 -20.45 30.71
CA LYS A 585 31.67 -19.96 31.20
C LYS A 585 32.04 -20.51 32.58
N ALA A 586 31.07 -20.54 33.51
CA ALA A 586 31.30 -21.09 34.84
C ALA A 586 31.64 -22.60 34.81
N GLN A 587 31.00 -23.32 33.85
CA GLN A 587 31.34 -24.75 33.62
C GLN A 587 32.74 -24.93 33.05
N GLU A 588 33.14 -24.14 32.03
CA GLU A 588 34.50 -24.18 31.47
C GLU A 588 35.56 -23.87 32.55
N ASP A 589 35.30 -22.89 33.39
CA ASP A 589 36.24 -22.53 34.49
C ASP A 589 36.28 -23.63 35.57
N ALA A 590 35.16 -24.26 35.89
CA ALA A 590 35.13 -25.40 36.80
C ALA A 590 35.87 -26.63 36.23
N GLU A 591 35.70 -26.95 34.93
CA GLU A 591 36.44 -28.01 34.25
C GLU A 591 37.94 -27.72 34.19
N LYS A 592 38.37 -26.50 33.98
CA LYS A 592 39.78 -26.11 34.05
C LYS A 592 40.36 -26.32 35.47
N ILE A 593 39.62 -25.91 36.52
CA ILE A 593 40.03 -26.10 37.90
C ILE A 593 40.13 -27.60 38.23
N ILE A 594 39.17 -28.41 37.78
CA ILE A 594 39.21 -29.88 37.97
C ILE A 594 40.39 -30.51 37.22
N SER A 595 40.67 -30.04 35.99
CA SER A 595 41.82 -30.46 35.18
C SER A 595 43.16 -30.11 35.85
N ASP A 596 43.28 -28.89 36.41
CA ASP A 596 44.45 -28.42 37.11
C ASP A 596 44.67 -29.20 38.43
N ILE A 597 43.61 -29.54 39.15
CA ILE A 597 43.67 -30.37 40.34
C ILE A 597 44.18 -31.78 39.98
N ARG A 598 43.65 -32.39 38.87
CA ARG A 598 44.10 -33.68 38.35
C ARG A 598 45.60 -33.67 37.95
N ALA A 599 46.03 -32.63 37.27
CA ALA A 599 47.43 -32.46 36.88
C ALA A 599 48.35 -32.29 38.06
N LYS A 600 47.96 -31.58 39.12
CA LYS A 600 48.70 -31.44 40.38
C LYS A 600 48.74 -32.71 41.21
N GLN A 601 47.65 -33.49 41.17
CA GLN A 601 47.62 -34.85 41.84
C GLN A 601 48.57 -35.84 41.17
N LEU A 602 48.71 -35.86 39.86
CA LEU A 602 49.64 -36.68 39.10
C LEU A 602 51.11 -36.36 39.42
N ASN A 603 51.45 -35.09 39.81
CA ASN A 603 52.82 -34.65 40.11
C ASN A 603 53.21 -34.79 41.57
N LEU A 604 52.30 -35.09 42.52
CA LEU A 604 52.58 -35.13 43.96
C LEU A 604 52.43 -36.46 44.64
N GLY A 605 52.16 -37.57 43.97
CA GLY A 605 52.33 -38.91 44.44
C GLY A 605 51.60 -39.36 45.74
N GLN A 606 50.59 -38.62 46.24
CA GLN A 606 49.78 -39.04 47.39
C GLN A 606 48.31 -38.63 47.14
N SER A 607 47.44 -39.63 47.24
CA SER A 607 45.99 -39.49 47.05
C SER A 607 45.32 -38.79 48.23
N VAL A 608 44.80 -37.55 48.03
CA VAL A 608 43.98 -36.89 49.05
C VAL A 608 42.53 -36.77 48.64
N VAL A 609 42.19 -36.91 47.32
CA VAL A 609 40.81 -36.90 46.84
C VAL A 609 40.59 -38.15 45.99
N LYS A 610 39.53 -38.89 46.30
CA LYS A 610 39.15 -40.08 45.51
C LYS A 610 38.49 -39.69 44.17
N GLU A 611 38.88 -40.42 43.11
CA GLU A 611 38.40 -40.15 41.72
C GLU A 611 36.86 -40.13 41.66
N HIS A 612 36.15 -40.87 42.49
CA HIS A 612 34.68 -40.89 42.53
C HIS A 612 34.09 -39.57 43.08
N GLU A 613 34.77 -38.80 43.93
CA GLU A 613 34.32 -37.53 44.45
C GLU A 613 34.38 -36.42 43.37
N LEU A 614 35.34 -36.51 42.44
CA LEU A 614 35.45 -35.63 41.28
C LEU A 614 34.39 -35.96 40.22
N ILE A 615 34.07 -37.24 40.02
CA ILE A 615 32.99 -37.69 39.12
C ILE A 615 31.62 -37.33 39.72
N ASP A 616 31.44 -37.41 41.05
CA ASP A 616 30.22 -36.96 41.72
C ASP A 616 30.01 -35.45 41.63
N ALA A 617 31.09 -34.66 41.75
CA ALA A 617 31.03 -33.20 41.55
C ALA A 617 30.66 -32.81 40.10
N GLN A 618 31.21 -33.53 39.11
CA GLN A 618 30.88 -33.34 37.68
C GLN A 618 29.42 -33.76 37.40
N THR A 619 28.96 -34.83 38.00
CA THR A 619 27.59 -35.31 37.89
C THR A 619 26.58 -34.37 38.60
N GLN A 620 26.98 -33.70 39.68
CA GLN A 620 26.17 -32.69 40.35
C GLN A 620 26.07 -31.39 39.53
N LEU A 621 27.12 -30.97 38.86
CA LEU A 621 27.11 -29.83 37.90
C LEU A 621 26.17 -30.12 36.73
N ASP A 622 26.20 -31.32 36.17
CA ASP A 622 25.28 -31.70 35.07
C ASP A 622 23.82 -31.84 35.54
N ARG A 623 23.59 -32.22 36.81
CA ARG A 623 22.24 -32.27 37.42
C ARG A 623 21.65 -30.85 37.66
N LEU A 624 22.47 -29.89 38.01
CA LEU A 624 22.01 -28.49 38.16
C LEU A 624 21.51 -27.94 36.84
N ARG A 625 22.16 -28.25 35.71
CA ARG A 625 21.74 -27.88 34.38
C ARG A 625 20.36 -28.45 33.98
N THR A 626 20.08 -29.72 34.36
CA THR A 626 18.81 -30.39 34.04
C THR A 626 17.70 -30.08 35.06
N ALA A 627 18.03 -29.61 36.26
CA ALA A 627 17.03 -29.25 37.28
C ALA A 627 16.44 -27.85 37.03
N GLU A 628 17.24 -26.87 36.58
CA GLU A 628 16.78 -25.54 36.26
C GLU A 628 15.87 -25.48 35.03
N GLU A 629 16.11 -26.29 33.99
CA GLU A 629 15.20 -26.41 32.84
C GLU A 629 13.80 -26.93 33.24
N LYS A 630 13.72 -27.83 34.22
CA LYS A 630 12.46 -28.38 34.75
C LYS A 630 11.77 -27.43 35.73
N GLU A 631 12.51 -26.63 36.48
CA GLU A 631 11.95 -25.72 37.49
C GLU A 631 11.38 -24.45 36.85
N LEU A 632 11.97 -23.94 35.76
CA LEU A 632 11.44 -22.81 34.97
C LEU A 632 10.15 -23.19 34.24
N LEU A 633 9.99 -24.41 33.75
CA LEU A 633 8.76 -24.95 33.17
C LEU A 633 7.66 -25.20 34.21
N SER A 634 8.05 -25.48 35.48
CA SER A 634 7.08 -25.70 36.56
C SER A 634 6.59 -24.39 37.18
N LYS A 635 7.43 -23.35 37.29
CA LYS A 635 7.05 -22.04 37.82
C LYS A 635 6.01 -21.35 36.95
N ASN A 636 6.05 -21.50 35.61
CA ASN A 636 4.99 -21.01 34.72
C ASN A 636 3.64 -21.70 34.93
N LYS A 637 3.60 -22.94 35.42
CA LYS A 637 2.36 -23.65 35.81
C LYS A 637 1.85 -23.19 37.19
N HIS A 638 2.76 -22.83 38.11
CA HIS A 638 2.39 -22.38 39.45
C HIS A 638 1.86 -20.92 39.46
N ILE A 639 2.32 -20.05 38.60
CA ILE A 639 1.76 -18.67 38.43
C ILE A 639 0.31 -18.75 37.94
N LYS A 640 -0.02 -19.66 37.03
CA LYS A 640 -1.43 -19.90 36.63
C LYS A 640 -2.31 -20.51 37.71
N LYS A 641 -1.71 -21.17 38.71
CA LYS A 641 -2.43 -21.80 39.84
C LYS A 641 -2.57 -20.86 41.03
N ALA A 642 -1.59 -19.99 41.29
CA ALA A 642 -1.62 -19.05 42.41
C ALA A 642 -2.66 -17.91 42.21
N VAL A 643 -2.91 -17.49 40.95
CA VAL A 643 -3.98 -16.49 40.61
C VAL A 643 -5.39 -17.11 40.78
N LYS A 644 -5.52 -18.42 40.88
CA LYS A 644 -6.81 -19.13 41.09
C LYS A 644 -7.19 -19.37 42.56
N GLU A 645 -6.32 -19.13 43.54
CA GLU A 645 -6.55 -19.47 44.95
C GLU A 645 -6.58 -18.25 45.89
N GLU A 646 -6.41 -17.03 45.47
CA GLU A 646 -6.71 -15.88 46.31
C GLU A 646 -8.23 -15.68 46.39
N GLY A 647 -8.74 -15.78 47.57
CA GLY A 647 -10.18 -15.82 47.87
C GLY A 647 -10.91 -14.63 47.38
N LEU A 648 -11.93 -14.87 46.51
CA LEU A 648 -12.90 -13.90 46.08
C LEU A 648 -13.66 -13.32 47.28
N GLN A 649 -13.83 -11.99 47.35
CA GLN A 649 -14.52 -11.27 48.42
C GLN A 649 -15.75 -10.54 47.84
N GLU A 650 -16.72 -10.28 48.72
CA GLU A 650 -17.91 -9.47 48.36
C GLU A 650 -17.45 -8.07 47.95
N GLY A 651 -17.96 -7.60 46.82
CA GLY A 651 -17.56 -6.32 46.20
C GLY A 651 -16.49 -6.44 45.14
N ASP A 652 -15.83 -7.61 44.95
CA ASP A 652 -14.81 -7.78 43.88
C ASP A 652 -15.47 -7.70 42.50
N GLN A 653 -14.78 -7.04 41.58
CA GLN A 653 -15.12 -7.11 40.16
C GLN A 653 -14.52 -8.35 39.54
N VAL A 654 -15.35 -9.12 38.85
CA VAL A 654 -14.99 -10.41 38.27
C VAL A 654 -15.45 -10.52 36.84
N HIS A 655 -14.68 -11.23 36.04
CA HIS A 655 -15.09 -11.67 34.70
C HIS A 655 -15.72 -13.06 34.79
N VAL A 656 -16.94 -13.20 34.28
CA VAL A 656 -17.68 -14.46 34.25
C VAL A 656 -17.33 -15.19 32.95
N ALA A 657 -16.39 -16.12 32.99
CA ALA A 657 -15.87 -16.82 31.81
C ALA A 657 -16.94 -17.55 30.97
N SER A 658 -18.01 -18.03 31.62
CA SER A 658 -19.13 -18.71 30.95
C SER A 658 -20.05 -17.79 30.15
N LEU A 659 -20.00 -16.48 30.40
CA LEU A 659 -20.89 -15.48 29.77
C LEU A 659 -20.12 -14.38 29.04
N GLY A 660 -18.79 -14.32 29.17
CA GLY A 660 -17.94 -13.29 28.56
C GLY A 660 -18.20 -11.86 29.09
N GLN A 661 -18.85 -11.72 30.26
CA GLN A 661 -19.26 -10.41 30.82
C GLN A 661 -18.58 -10.14 32.18
N GLN A 662 -18.43 -8.85 32.49
CA GLN A 662 -17.92 -8.41 33.78
C GLN A 662 -19.09 -8.16 34.75
N GLY A 663 -18.90 -8.51 36.02
CA GLY A 663 -19.87 -8.31 37.09
C GLY A 663 -19.23 -8.07 38.44
N THR A 664 -20.05 -7.65 39.42
CA THR A 664 -19.61 -7.42 40.79
C THR A 664 -20.14 -8.54 41.70
N LEU A 665 -19.29 -9.13 42.53
CA LEU A 665 -19.69 -10.13 43.52
C LEU A 665 -20.56 -9.49 44.61
N LEU A 666 -21.74 -10.03 44.82
CA LEU A 666 -22.65 -9.49 45.83
C LEU A 666 -22.55 -10.28 47.15
N GLU A 667 -22.80 -11.58 47.10
CA GLU A 667 -22.79 -12.46 48.29
C GLU A 667 -22.45 -13.90 47.91
N LYS A 668 -21.95 -14.66 48.84
CA LYS A 668 -21.61 -16.07 48.63
C LYS A 668 -22.85 -16.94 48.78
N SER A 669 -23.27 -17.61 47.71
CA SER A 669 -24.48 -18.47 47.69
C SER A 669 -24.14 -19.94 47.72
N GLY A 670 -23.77 -20.49 48.92
CA GLY A 670 -23.40 -21.87 49.14
C GLY A 670 -21.89 -22.13 49.13
N LYS A 671 -21.47 -23.41 49.15
CA LYS A 671 -20.04 -23.79 49.32
C LYS A 671 -19.14 -23.45 48.10
N LYS A 672 -19.68 -23.34 46.89
CA LYS A 672 -18.91 -23.11 45.67
C LYS A 672 -19.48 -22.08 44.67
N ALA A 673 -20.57 -21.41 44.99
CA ALA A 673 -21.23 -20.48 44.08
C ALA A 673 -21.35 -19.07 44.68
N TRP A 674 -21.32 -18.08 43.80
CA TRP A 674 -21.46 -16.65 44.13
C TRP A 674 -22.62 -16.02 43.40
N MET A 675 -23.29 -15.05 44.03
CA MET A 675 -24.25 -14.18 43.37
C MET A 675 -23.51 -13.03 42.74
N VAL A 676 -23.60 -12.93 41.43
CA VAL A 676 -22.88 -11.91 40.62
C VAL A 676 -23.92 -10.96 40.03
N GLN A 677 -23.69 -9.67 40.15
CA GLN A 677 -24.46 -8.64 39.46
C GLN A 677 -23.81 -8.33 38.11
N LEU A 678 -24.55 -8.63 37.03
CA LEU A 678 -24.19 -8.34 35.65
C LEU A 678 -25.13 -7.23 35.13
N GLY A 679 -24.68 -5.98 35.17
CA GLY A 679 -25.54 -4.83 34.84
C GLY A 679 -26.78 -4.75 35.76
N SER A 680 -27.97 -4.88 35.19
CA SER A 680 -29.25 -4.86 35.95
C SER A 680 -29.70 -6.25 36.44
N MET A 681 -29.04 -7.34 36.08
CA MET A 681 -29.41 -8.72 36.43
C MET A 681 -28.51 -9.28 37.51
N LYS A 682 -29.09 -10.06 38.44
CA LYS A 682 -28.39 -10.83 39.47
C LYS A 682 -28.50 -12.30 39.11
N MET A 683 -27.37 -13.01 39.03
CA MET A 683 -27.40 -14.44 38.77
C MET A 683 -26.39 -15.21 39.60
N LYS A 684 -26.68 -16.49 39.82
CA LYS A 684 -25.81 -17.39 40.57
C LYS A 684 -24.82 -18.07 39.64
N VAL A 685 -23.52 -17.90 39.93
CA VAL A 685 -22.40 -18.39 39.08
C VAL A 685 -21.47 -19.26 39.92
N ASP A 686 -20.96 -20.36 39.38
CA ASP A 686 -20.00 -21.22 40.04
C ASP A 686 -18.67 -20.49 40.19
N GLY A 687 -18.03 -20.56 41.36
CA GLY A 687 -16.77 -19.87 41.65
C GLY A 687 -15.60 -20.29 40.74
N SER A 688 -15.68 -21.49 40.14
CA SER A 688 -14.66 -21.96 39.18
C SER A 688 -14.67 -21.25 37.83
N SER A 689 -15.78 -20.54 37.51
CA SER A 689 -15.94 -19.74 36.25
C SER A 689 -15.80 -18.24 36.49
N LEU A 690 -15.32 -17.82 37.67
CA LEU A 690 -15.08 -16.43 38.02
C LEU A 690 -13.59 -16.13 38.04
N GLU A 691 -13.18 -15.09 37.28
CA GLU A 691 -11.81 -14.57 37.25
C GLU A 691 -11.81 -13.17 37.84
N ARG A 692 -11.03 -12.93 38.90
CA ARG A 692 -10.93 -11.60 39.52
C ARG A 692 -10.24 -10.63 38.59
N ILE A 693 -10.83 -9.46 38.35
CA ILE A 693 -10.20 -8.38 37.61
C ILE A 693 -9.29 -7.61 38.58
N ALA A 694 -7.99 -7.73 38.44
CA ALA A 694 -7.02 -7.03 39.28
C ALA A 694 -7.09 -5.52 39.01
N GLY A 695 -7.62 -4.74 39.98
CA GLY A 695 -7.56 -3.28 39.91
C GLY A 695 -8.76 -2.49 40.44
N SER A 696 -9.44 -2.88 41.52
CA SER A 696 -10.28 -1.91 42.25
C SER A 696 -10.42 -2.26 43.72
N SER A 697 -9.48 -1.84 44.54
CA SER A 697 -9.75 -1.57 45.96
C SER A 697 -9.94 -0.07 46.11
N SER A 698 -11.10 0.33 46.58
CA SER A 698 -11.43 1.70 46.95
C SER A 698 -10.59 2.14 48.15
N GLU A 699 -9.62 3.00 47.93
CA GLU A 699 -9.06 3.85 48.99
C GLU A 699 -8.96 5.30 48.52
N LYS A 700 -9.22 6.17 49.51
CA LYS A 700 -9.46 7.59 49.43
C LYS A 700 -8.27 8.34 48.76
N LYS A 701 -8.68 9.41 48.04
CA LYS A 701 -7.86 10.48 47.48
C LYS A 701 -6.81 11.02 48.46
N GLU A 702 -5.58 11.03 47.97
CA GLU A 702 -4.64 12.14 48.16
C GLU A 702 -4.04 12.46 46.79
N GLU A 703 -4.15 13.73 46.40
CA GLU A 703 -3.60 14.27 45.16
C GLU A 703 -2.07 14.25 45.23
N GLN A 704 -1.43 13.39 44.46
CA GLN A 704 -0.03 13.55 44.09
C GLN A 704 0.09 13.80 42.60
N VAL A 705 0.59 14.98 42.30
CA VAL A 705 0.98 15.42 40.96
C VAL A 705 2.02 14.48 40.41
N ILE A 706 1.65 13.61 39.48
CA ILE A 706 2.59 12.76 38.73
C ILE A 706 2.97 13.53 37.46
N SER A 707 4.19 14.05 37.45
CA SER A 707 4.81 14.58 36.27
C SER A 707 5.06 13.45 35.25
N HIS A 708 4.32 13.42 34.18
CA HIS A 708 4.61 12.56 33.03
C HIS A 708 5.90 13.05 32.35
N ARG A 709 7.00 12.35 32.53
CA ARG A 709 8.15 12.44 31.64
C ARG A 709 7.78 11.74 30.32
N THR A 710 7.30 12.50 29.36
CA THR A 710 7.26 12.10 27.97
C THR A 710 8.70 11.94 27.48
N SER A 711 9.05 10.76 26.96
CA SER A 711 10.30 10.54 26.22
C SER A 711 10.30 11.44 24.99
N ARG A 712 11.16 12.48 25.01
CA ARG A 712 11.33 13.40 23.88
C ARG A 712 12.05 12.66 22.75
N PRO A 713 11.62 12.80 21.48
CA PRO A 713 12.37 12.27 20.35
C PRO A 713 13.75 12.95 20.31
N ASN A 714 14.77 12.13 20.09
CA ASN A 714 16.16 12.60 20.01
C ASN A 714 16.37 13.33 18.67
N VAL A 715 16.20 14.65 18.67
CA VAL A 715 16.40 15.51 17.50
C VAL A 715 17.87 15.88 17.42
N LYS A 716 18.48 15.75 16.23
CA LYS A 716 19.87 16.19 16.02
C LYS A 716 19.98 17.71 16.04
N THR A 717 21.11 18.27 16.46
CA THR A 717 21.39 19.72 16.48
C THR A 717 21.61 20.32 15.09
N GLN A 718 21.54 19.50 14.03
CA GLN A 718 21.67 19.95 12.64
C GLN A 718 20.73 19.19 11.71
N VAL A 719 20.25 19.91 10.69
CA VAL A 719 19.45 19.36 9.58
C VAL A 719 20.16 19.60 8.25
N ASP A 720 20.16 18.62 7.39
CA ASP A 720 20.78 18.68 6.07
C ASP A 720 19.71 18.58 4.98
N ILE A 721 19.53 19.68 4.22
CA ILE A 721 18.55 19.82 3.16
C ILE A 721 19.18 19.93 1.76
N ARG A 722 20.44 19.52 1.62
CA ARG A 722 21.14 19.57 0.33
C ARG A 722 20.51 18.58 -0.66
N GLY A 723 20.24 19.07 -1.87
CA GLY A 723 19.63 18.26 -2.92
C GLY A 723 18.10 18.25 -2.91
N GLU A 724 17.46 18.83 -1.88
CA GLU A 724 16.01 18.93 -1.81
C GLU A 724 15.46 20.00 -2.76
N ARG A 725 14.19 19.85 -3.15
CA ARG A 725 13.48 20.91 -3.88
C ARG A 725 13.15 22.07 -2.94
N TYR A 726 12.98 23.27 -3.51
CA TYR A 726 12.76 24.50 -2.75
C TYR A 726 11.63 24.37 -1.70
N GLU A 727 10.45 23.90 -2.11
CA GLU A 727 9.30 23.77 -1.20
C GLU A 727 9.54 22.72 -0.13
N THR A 728 9.98 21.52 -0.51
CA THR A 728 10.26 20.42 0.41
C THR A 728 11.35 20.78 1.43
N GLY A 729 12.42 21.46 0.99
CA GLY A 729 13.50 21.87 1.89
C GLY A 729 13.06 22.93 2.90
N VAL A 730 12.21 23.87 2.50
CA VAL A 730 11.67 24.92 3.40
C VAL A 730 10.72 24.29 4.43
N ASP A 731 9.87 23.36 4.02
CA ASP A 731 8.95 22.65 4.94
C ASP A 731 9.70 21.76 5.95
N GLN A 732 10.74 21.04 5.51
CA GLN A 732 11.59 20.27 6.42
C GLN A 732 12.26 21.15 7.48
N VAL A 733 12.74 22.35 7.10
CA VAL A 733 13.33 23.29 8.05
C VAL A 733 12.29 23.78 9.05
N SER A 734 11.06 24.08 8.61
CA SER A 734 9.97 24.48 9.51
C SER A 734 9.68 23.42 10.56
N GLN A 735 9.46 22.17 10.14
CA GLN A 735 9.22 21.04 11.06
C GLN A 735 10.39 20.78 12.00
N TYR A 736 11.62 20.91 11.49
CA TYR A 736 12.82 20.75 12.29
C TYR A 736 12.96 21.84 13.38
N LEU A 737 12.64 23.10 13.07
CA LEU A 737 12.64 24.19 14.03
C LEU A 737 11.63 23.95 15.14
N ASP A 738 10.43 23.50 14.82
CA ASP A 738 9.41 23.14 15.81
C ASP A 738 9.89 22.01 16.74
N ALA A 739 10.50 20.97 16.16
CA ALA A 739 11.05 19.87 16.93
C ALA A 739 12.26 20.28 17.80
N ALA A 740 13.10 21.19 17.32
CA ALA A 740 14.24 21.72 18.05
C ALA A 740 13.80 22.59 19.25
N LEU A 741 12.74 23.37 19.06
CA LEU A 741 12.12 24.18 20.14
C LEU A 741 11.53 23.30 21.24
N LEU A 742 10.84 22.22 20.87
CA LEU A 742 10.31 21.24 21.83
C LEU A 742 11.40 20.53 22.64
N ASN A 743 12.61 20.45 22.11
CA ASN A 743 13.79 19.89 22.79
C ASN A 743 14.64 20.94 23.51
N ASN A 744 14.20 22.19 23.54
CA ASN A 744 14.89 23.34 24.19
C ASN A 744 16.32 23.55 23.67
N TYR A 745 16.55 23.44 22.36
CA TYR A 745 17.83 23.82 21.78
C TYR A 745 17.93 25.33 21.65
N GLU A 746 19.04 25.90 22.12
CA GLU A 746 19.32 27.32 21.98
C GLU A 746 19.90 27.68 20.61
N THR A 747 20.60 26.71 19.99
CA THR A 747 21.25 26.93 18.70
C THR A 747 21.15 25.66 17.84
N VAL A 748 20.80 25.84 16.56
CA VAL A 748 20.74 24.75 15.59
C VAL A 748 21.37 25.14 14.25
N THR A 749 21.83 24.17 13.47
CA THR A 749 22.48 24.38 12.18
C THR A 749 21.69 23.82 11.02
N ILE A 750 21.47 24.63 9.97
CA ILE A 750 20.76 24.20 8.73
C ILE A 750 21.77 24.18 7.59
N ILE A 751 21.98 22.99 6.98
CA ILE A 751 22.91 22.79 5.88
C ILE A 751 22.13 22.77 4.57
N HIS A 752 22.21 23.85 3.77
CA HIS A 752 21.48 24.01 2.50
C HIS A 752 22.40 23.91 1.26
N GLY A 753 23.70 23.84 1.48
CA GLY A 753 24.68 23.75 0.39
C GLY A 753 24.94 25.10 -0.33
N HIS A 754 25.85 25.04 -1.30
CA HIS A 754 26.29 26.22 -2.07
C HIS A 754 25.49 26.44 -3.37
N GLY A 755 24.91 25.43 -3.98
CA GLY A 755 24.12 25.36 -5.22
C GLY A 755 23.79 26.72 -5.88
N THR A 756 22.60 26.85 -6.44
CA THR A 756 22.10 28.11 -7.05
C THR A 756 21.75 29.20 -6.03
N GLY A 757 21.78 28.86 -4.73
CA GLY A 757 21.40 29.76 -3.64
C GLY A 757 19.90 29.80 -3.33
N ALA A 758 19.07 29.16 -4.11
CA ALA A 758 17.61 29.17 -3.94
C ALA A 758 17.16 28.63 -2.56
N LEU A 759 17.71 27.49 -2.11
CA LEU A 759 17.43 26.92 -0.78
C LEU A 759 17.88 27.86 0.34
N ARG A 760 19.06 28.45 0.24
CA ARG A 760 19.56 29.45 1.21
C ARG A 760 18.61 30.62 1.33
N GLU A 761 18.15 31.17 0.19
CA GLU A 761 17.23 32.32 0.17
C GLU A 761 15.87 31.95 0.77
N GLY A 762 15.34 30.75 0.46
CA GLY A 762 14.12 30.23 1.05
C GLY A 762 14.21 30.07 2.56
N VAL A 763 15.29 29.44 3.05
CA VAL A 763 15.56 29.26 4.48
C VAL A 763 15.68 30.61 5.19
N HIS A 764 16.45 31.55 4.64
CA HIS A 764 16.59 32.88 5.25
C HIS A 764 15.28 33.66 5.29
N LYS A 765 14.42 33.50 4.28
CA LYS A 765 13.07 34.09 4.24
C LYS A 765 12.14 33.49 5.30
N LEU A 766 12.21 32.16 5.50
CA LEU A 766 11.48 31.47 6.56
C LEU A 766 11.96 31.95 7.94
N LEU A 767 13.28 31.94 8.19
CA LEU A 767 13.87 32.34 9.48
C LEU A 767 13.52 33.77 9.88
N LYS A 768 13.51 34.70 8.92
CA LYS A 768 13.10 36.10 9.17
C LYS A 768 11.65 36.25 9.63
N ARG A 769 10.78 35.31 9.30
CA ARG A 769 9.34 35.33 9.64
C ARG A 769 8.99 34.46 10.84
N HIS A 770 9.90 33.60 11.25
CA HIS A 770 9.62 32.63 12.31
C HIS A 770 9.63 33.32 13.69
N PRO A 771 8.56 33.28 14.47
CA PRO A 771 8.39 34.06 15.70
C PRO A 771 9.37 33.68 16.82
N GLN A 772 9.86 32.44 16.81
CA GLN A 772 10.76 31.91 17.84
C GLN A 772 12.25 31.93 17.45
N VAL A 773 12.61 32.49 16.29
CA VAL A 773 14.00 32.72 15.90
C VAL A 773 14.44 34.09 16.44
N GLU A 774 15.53 34.12 17.18
CA GLU A 774 16.13 35.35 17.73
C GLU A 774 17.05 36.00 16.69
N SER A 775 17.97 35.20 16.15
CA SER A 775 18.90 35.65 15.12
C SER A 775 19.39 34.44 14.29
N PHE A 776 19.96 34.72 13.14
CA PHE A 776 20.64 33.70 12.34
C PHE A 776 21.80 34.32 11.57
N GLU A 777 22.84 33.52 11.36
CA GLU A 777 24.04 33.93 10.64
C GLU A 777 24.58 32.78 9.79
N LEU A 778 25.46 33.12 8.83
CA LEU A 778 26.15 32.10 8.04
C LEU A 778 27.20 31.40 8.91
N ALA A 779 27.29 30.07 8.74
CA ALA A 779 28.26 29.29 9.50
C ALA A 779 29.71 29.71 9.19
N PRO A 780 30.64 29.62 10.17
CA PRO A 780 32.08 29.82 9.95
C PRO A 780 32.64 28.89 8.86
N ALA A 781 33.73 29.28 8.23
CA ALA A 781 34.32 28.52 7.11
C ALA A 781 34.69 27.05 7.46
N ASN A 782 34.94 26.74 8.71
CA ASN A 782 35.22 25.41 9.25
C ASN A 782 33.95 24.59 9.58
N GLN A 783 32.74 25.18 9.50
CA GLN A 783 31.45 24.55 9.78
C GLN A 783 30.48 24.63 8.62
N GLY A 784 30.97 24.71 7.38
CA GLY A 784 30.16 24.73 6.17
C GLY A 784 30.11 26.09 5.45
N GLY A 785 30.59 27.19 6.03
CA GLY A 785 30.69 28.51 5.39
C GLY A 785 29.35 29.01 4.87
N THR A 786 29.33 29.57 3.65
CA THR A 786 28.11 30.06 2.99
C THR A 786 27.11 28.96 2.59
N GLY A 787 27.42 27.67 2.82
CA GLY A 787 26.54 26.51 2.56
C GLY A 787 25.73 26.08 3.78
N ALA A 788 25.92 26.72 4.95
CA ALA A 788 25.17 26.42 6.16
C ALA A 788 24.77 27.71 6.89
N THR A 789 23.65 27.65 7.61
CA THR A 789 23.15 28.78 8.44
C THR A 789 22.99 28.31 9.89
N ILE A 790 23.54 29.04 10.82
CA ILE A 790 23.36 28.84 12.26
C ILE A 790 22.17 29.70 12.70
N VAL A 791 21.26 29.11 13.46
CA VAL A 791 20.04 29.75 13.94
C VAL A 791 20.02 29.75 15.46
N HIS A 792 19.83 30.91 16.06
CA HIS A 792 19.63 31.10 17.48
C HIS A 792 18.15 31.20 17.77
N LEU A 793 17.65 30.33 18.66
CA LEU A 793 16.26 30.24 19.06
C LEU A 793 16.07 30.97 20.39
N LYS A 794 14.89 31.58 20.57
CA LYS A 794 14.53 32.24 21.81
C LYS A 794 14.35 31.19 22.90
N SER A 795 15.05 31.34 24.01
CA SER A 795 14.78 30.54 25.21
C SER A 795 13.37 30.88 25.73
N SER A 796 12.52 29.88 25.87
CA SER A 796 11.15 30.01 26.38
C SER A 796 11.10 30.24 27.89
#